data_db8e16b3a8ca99a04fc81bd289af0832
#
_entry.id   db8e16b3a8ca99a04fc81bd289af0832
#
_cell.length_a   1.000
_cell.length_b   1.000
_cell.length_c   1.000
_cell.angle_alpha   90.00
_cell.angle_beta   90.00
_cell.angle_gamma   90.00
#
_symmetry.space_group_name_H-M   'P 1'
#
loop_
_entity.id
_entity.type
_entity.pdbx_description
1 polymer ?
#
loop_
_entity_poly.entity_id
_entity_poly.type
_entity_poly.pdbx_seq_one_letter_code
_entity_poly.pdbx_strand_id
1 'polypeptide(L)'
;MKVMKFGGTSVGSVKSILSLKNIVEAEARTQPVIVVVSALDGITDKLIATSQMAKQGDEHYREEFDAMVKRHHQMIDTIITDDKKRVDLFNNVDQLFDQLKSIYYGVYLIHDLSKKTEDTIVSYDERLSSNIVAALVKNGVRMNARDFIRTEKKMGKHVIDADLTTQLVKEAFKDLDEKSVYVVPGFIARDRDSHETTNLGRGGSDYTASIIAAVLNADVLEIWTDVDGFMTADPKVIKSAYTINELSYVEAMELCNFGAKVIYPPTIYPVCIKNIPIKVKNTFNPEHPGTLIKETIEDDNKPIKGISSIKGTSLITVTGLSMVGVIGVNRRIFTTLANKGISVFMVSQASSENSTSIGVRDEDAEAAAEVLNAEFAKEIETGAMFPMQVESGLATIAIVGENMKQTPGIAGKLFGTLGRSGISVIACAQGASETNISFVVDGRFLRKSLNVLHDSFFLSEYKVLNLFICGIGTVGGMLLEQIRTQQQFLMQSRRLKLNVVGISDVDNFVLDRDGIDLDNYEKILRAGFPANTEHMRDEIVKMNIFNSVFVDCTASRQIAQLYQTFLEHNISVVAANKIAASSDYDNYLRLRQTARDKGVWFRYETNVGAGLPIIGTINDLCNSGDKILKIEAILSGTLNFIFNEIAADVPFSETVRRAKEQRYSEPDPRIDLSGTDVIRKLVILTREAGYKVEQADVEKHLFVPDSYFEGSIDDFWKKLPELDADFETRRQKLEAENKRWRFVATMEADENDPSSFKTSVALKEVPYGHPFYGLEGSNNIVLLTTERYKEYPMLIQGYGAGAAVTAAGVFANIMSIANI
;
A
#
# COMPACT_ATOMS: atom_id res chain seq x y z
N MET A 1 -12.96 -40.97 5.79
CA MET A 1 -14.06 -40.36 5.03
C MET A 1 -13.87 -38.87 4.93
N LYS A 2 -14.06 -38.29 3.75
CA LYS A 2 -13.86 -36.88 3.49
C LYS A 2 -15.17 -36.20 3.09
N VAL A 3 -15.40 -34.98 3.61
CA VAL A 3 -16.50 -34.12 3.16
C VAL A 3 -15.91 -33.00 2.35
N MET A 4 -16.37 -32.79 1.11
CA MET A 4 -15.88 -31.82 0.17
C MET A 4 -17.00 -30.85 -0.21
N LYS A 5 -16.84 -29.56 0.07
CA LYS A 5 -17.82 -28.53 -0.33
C LYS A 5 -17.27 -27.74 -1.52
N PHE A 6 -18.08 -27.56 -2.55
CA PHE A 6 -17.76 -26.75 -3.72
C PHE A 6 -18.64 -25.51 -3.77
N GLY A 7 -17.99 -24.31 -3.82
CA GLY A 7 -18.68 -23.03 -3.90
C GLY A 7 -19.30 -22.76 -5.26
N GLY A 8 -20.08 -21.68 -5.40
CA GLY A 8 -20.77 -21.31 -6.63
C GLY A 8 -19.85 -21.15 -7.84
N THR A 9 -18.69 -20.52 -7.64
CA THR A 9 -17.65 -20.36 -8.67
C THR A 9 -17.09 -21.71 -9.15
N SER A 10 -17.04 -22.70 -8.25
CA SER A 10 -16.55 -24.04 -8.55
C SER A 10 -17.54 -24.90 -9.36
N VAL A 11 -18.80 -24.53 -9.40
CA VAL A 11 -19.87 -25.20 -10.20
C VAL A 11 -20.45 -24.29 -11.28
N GLY A 12 -20.01 -23.03 -11.38
CA GLY A 12 -20.62 -21.97 -12.22
C GLY A 12 -20.32 -22.03 -13.72
N SER A 13 -19.32 -22.80 -14.15
CA SER A 13 -18.91 -22.92 -15.55
C SER A 13 -18.57 -24.36 -15.93
N VAL A 14 -18.58 -24.65 -17.25
CA VAL A 14 -18.14 -25.96 -17.77
C VAL A 14 -16.73 -26.30 -17.31
N LYS A 15 -15.81 -25.37 -17.34
CA LYS A 15 -14.40 -25.56 -16.90
C LYS A 15 -14.33 -25.93 -15.42
N SER A 16 -15.01 -25.19 -14.56
CA SER A 16 -14.96 -25.41 -13.11
C SER A 16 -15.62 -26.72 -12.70
N ILE A 17 -16.76 -27.06 -13.31
CA ILE A 17 -17.47 -28.29 -12.99
C ILE A 17 -16.73 -29.56 -13.47
N LEU A 18 -15.98 -29.48 -14.57
CA LEU A 18 -15.09 -30.58 -15.02
C LEU A 18 -13.86 -30.70 -14.10
N SER A 19 -13.35 -29.58 -13.57
CA SER A 19 -12.32 -29.62 -12.53
C SER A 19 -12.81 -30.28 -11.26
N LEU A 20 -14.02 -29.92 -10.78
CA LEU A 20 -14.70 -30.58 -9.67
C LEU A 20 -14.78 -32.10 -9.90
N LYS A 21 -15.25 -32.54 -11.08
CA LYS A 21 -15.32 -33.99 -11.41
C LYS A 21 -13.97 -34.67 -11.21
N ASN A 22 -12.92 -34.14 -11.80
CA ASN A 22 -11.58 -34.72 -11.71
C ASN A 22 -11.08 -34.80 -10.26
N ILE A 23 -11.28 -33.73 -9.48
CA ILE A 23 -10.91 -33.67 -8.06
C ILE A 23 -11.67 -34.75 -7.26
N VAL A 24 -12.98 -34.81 -7.40
CA VAL A 24 -13.83 -35.71 -6.65
C VAL A 24 -13.55 -37.18 -7.03
N GLU A 25 -13.40 -37.48 -8.32
CA GLU A 25 -13.12 -38.85 -8.79
C GLU A 25 -11.70 -39.33 -8.40
N ALA A 26 -10.74 -38.42 -8.26
CA ALA A 26 -9.42 -38.74 -7.74
C ALA A 26 -9.47 -39.13 -6.25
N GLU A 27 -10.17 -38.33 -5.43
CA GLU A 27 -10.33 -38.63 -3.99
C GLU A 27 -11.17 -39.88 -3.72
N ALA A 28 -12.25 -40.09 -4.47
CA ALA A 28 -13.12 -41.22 -4.33
C ALA A 28 -12.46 -42.59 -4.67
N ARG A 29 -11.26 -42.61 -5.21
CA ARG A 29 -10.45 -43.82 -5.40
C ARG A 29 -9.81 -44.32 -4.11
N THR A 30 -9.63 -43.45 -3.14
CA THR A 30 -8.85 -43.71 -1.92
C THR A 30 -9.71 -43.81 -0.66
N GLN A 31 -10.87 -43.15 -0.64
CA GLN A 31 -11.73 -43.07 0.52
C GLN A 31 -13.17 -42.70 0.17
N PRO A 32 -14.15 -42.98 1.04
CA PRO A 32 -15.52 -42.51 0.85
C PRO A 32 -15.59 -40.97 0.84
N VAL A 33 -16.35 -40.39 -0.10
CA VAL A 33 -16.46 -38.94 -0.32
C VAL A 33 -17.93 -38.52 -0.30
N ILE A 34 -18.22 -37.49 0.49
CA ILE A 34 -19.49 -36.76 0.44
C ILE A 34 -19.21 -35.38 -0.15
N VAL A 35 -19.93 -35.00 -1.20
CA VAL A 35 -19.78 -33.76 -1.93
C VAL A 35 -20.98 -32.85 -1.64
N VAL A 36 -20.73 -31.68 -1.06
CA VAL A 36 -21.77 -30.66 -0.88
C VAL A 36 -21.59 -29.58 -1.92
N VAL A 37 -22.62 -29.31 -2.71
CA VAL A 37 -22.54 -28.31 -3.79
C VAL A 37 -23.43 -27.10 -3.48
N SER A 38 -22.90 -25.95 -3.84
CA SER A 38 -23.65 -24.69 -3.86
C SER A 38 -24.42 -24.55 -5.18
N ALA A 39 -25.20 -23.50 -5.23
CA ALA A 39 -25.82 -22.97 -6.44
C ALA A 39 -24.79 -22.68 -7.55
N LEU A 40 -25.23 -22.68 -8.81
CA LEU A 40 -24.41 -22.16 -9.91
C LEU A 40 -24.20 -20.64 -9.72
N ASP A 41 -22.98 -20.18 -9.98
CA ASP A 41 -22.60 -18.78 -9.79
C ASP A 41 -23.58 -17.79 -10.43
N GLY A 42 -24.11 -16.85 -9.64
CA GLY A 42 -25.06 -15.83 -10.02
C GLY A 42 -26.51 -16.28 -10.25
N ILE A 43 -26.84 -17.57 -10.10
CA ILE A 43 -28.23 -18.05 -10.27
C ILE A 43 -29.10 -17.68 -9.07
N THR A 44 -28.58 -17.76 -7.84
CA THR A 44 -29.33 -17.36 -6.64
C THR A 44 -29.85 -15.91 -6.74
N ASP A 45 -28.98 -14.97 -7.13
CA ASP A 45 -29.36 -13.56 -7.34
C ASP A 45 -30.40 -13.42 -8.42
N LYS A 46 -30.27 -14.17 -9.52
CA LYS A 46 -31.25 -14.19 -10.61
C LYS A 46 -32.62 -14.73 -10.15
N LEU A 47 -32.65 -15.80 -9.36
CA LEU A 47 -33.89 -16.35 -8.82
C LEU A 47 -34.61 -15.32 -7.94
N ILE A 48 -33.87 -14.60 -7.10
CA ILE A 48 -34.45 -13.55 -6.25
C ILE A 48 -34.94 -12.39 -7.12
N ALA A 49 -34.12 -11.87 -8.04
CA ALA A 49 -34.52 -10.77 -8.92
C ALA A 49 -35.75 -11.10 -9.75
N THR A 50 -35.79 -12.30 -10.36
CA THR A 50 -36.94 -12.80 -11.13
C THR A 50 -38.21 -12.93 -10.28
N SER A 51 -38.07 -13.35 -9.01
CA SER A 51 -39.19 -13.42 -8.09
C SER A 51 -39.77 -12.05 -7.73
N GLN A 52 -38.92 -11.05 -7.60
CA GLN A 52 -39.32 -9.65 -7.36
C GLN A 52 -40.01 -9.04 -8.61
N MET A 53 -39.50 -9.34 -9.81
CA MET A 53 -40.17 -8.94 -11.06
C MET A 53 -41.56 -9.55 -11.16
N ALA A 54 -41.72 -10.84 -10.90
CA ALA A 54 -42.99 -11.52 -10.86
C ALA A 54 -43.98 -10.89 -9.84
N LYS A 55 -43.46 -10.57 -8.62
CA LYS A 55 -44.25 -9.88 -7.57
C LYS A 55 -44.74 -8.50 -8.05
N GLN A 56 -43.94 -7.78 -8.82
CA GLN A 56 -44.29 -6.46 -9.36
C GLN A 56 -45.25 -6.52 -10.57
N GLY A 57 -45.57 -7.72 -11.09
CA GLY A 57 -46.37 -7.92 -12.28
C GLY A 57 -45.62 -7.63 -13.58
N ASP A 58 -44.27 -7.65 -13.53
CA ASP A 58 -43.42 -7.44 -14.71
C ASP A 58 -43.29 -8.74 -15.51
N GLU A 59 -43.81 -8.77 -16.73
CA GLU A 59 -43.82 -9.97 -17.59
C GLU A 59 -42.43 -10.40 -18.05
N HIS A 60 -41.39 -9.53 -17.97
CA HIS A 60 -39.99 -9.86 -18.31
C HIS A 60 -39.41 -10.95 -17.39
N TYR A 61 -40.06 -11.25 -16.26
CA TYR A 61 -39.66 -12.40 -15.43
C TYR A 61 -39.59 -13.73 -16.22
N ARG A 62 -40.42 -13.86 -17.31
CA ARG A 62 -40.40 -15.05 -18.16
C ARG A 62 -39.14 -15.16 -18.99
N GLU A 63 -38.64 -14.03 -19.52
CA GLU A 63 -37.42 -13.98 -20.31
C GLU A 63 -36.18 -14.35 -19.43
N GLU A 64 -36.12 -13.80 -18.20
CA GLU A 64 -35.06 -14.13 -17.25
C GLU A 64 -35.15 -15.60 -16.81
N PHE A 65 -36.34 -16.14 -16.61
CA PHE A 65 -36.56 -17.56 -16.34
C PHE A 65 -36.06 -18.43 -17.49
N ASP A 66 -36.43 -18.15 -18.72
CA ASP A 66 -36.02 -18.92 -19.90
C ASP A 66 -34.51 -18.83 -20.13
N ALA A 67 -33.87 -17.70 -19.81
CA ALA A 67 -32.44 -17.56 -19.85
C ALA A 67 -31.73 -18.48 -18.82
N MET A 68 -32.28 -18.62 -17.60
CA MET A 68 -31.77 -19.58 -16.62
C MET A 68 -31.90 -21.04 -17.09
N VAL A 69 -33.05 -21.42 -17.65
CA VAL A 69 -33.26 -22.76 -18.23
C VAL A 69 -32.22 -23.03 -19.34
N LYS A 70 -32.08 -22.10 -20.26
CA LYS A 70 -31.12 -22.22 -21.38
C LYS A 70 -29.70 -22.39 -20.90
N ARG A 71 -29.27 -21.67 -19.87
CA ARG A 71 -27.92 -21.80 -19.31
C ARG A 71 -27.66 -23.19 -18.74
N HIS A 72 -28.64 -23.76 -18.03
CA HIS A 72 -28.51 -25.11 -17.47
C HIS A 72 -28.49 -26.18 -18.59
N HIS A 73 -29.35 -26.05 -19.58
CA HIS A 73 -29.36 -26.95 -20.73
C HIS A 73 -28.04 -26.93 -21.49
N GLN A 74 -27.51 -25.76 -21.79
CA GLN A 74 -26.21 -25.61 -22.49
C GLN A 74 -25.06 -26.25 -21.70
N MET A 75 -25.10 -26.12 -20.37
CA MET A 75 -24.11 -26.74 -19.50
C MET A 75 -24.21 -28.28 -19.57
N ILE A 76 -25.44 -28.83 -19.43
CA ILE A 76 -25.69 -30.29 -19.48
C ILE A 76 -25.23 -30.87 -20.82
N ASP A 77 -25.62 -30.25 -21.94
CA ASP A 77 -25.22 -30.68 -23.28
C ASP A 77 -23.72 -30.76 -23.46
N THR A 78 -23.00 -29.81 -22.86
CA THR A 78 -21.54 -29.74 -22.99
C THR A 78 -20.81 -30.78 -22.12
N ILE A 79 -21.31 -31.06 -20.90
CA ILE A 79 -20.57 -31.86 -19.91
C ILE A 79 -20.97 -33.32 -19.87
N ILE A 80 -22.20 -33.71 -20.31
CA ILE A 80 -22.70 -35.08 -20.28
C ILE A 80 -22.61 -35.67 -21.68
N THR A 81 -21.65 -36.55 -21.86
CA THR A 81 -21.38 -37.21 -23.17
C THR A 81 -22.19 -38.49 -23.39
N ASP A 82 -22.72 -39.11 -22.34
CA ASP A 82 -23.60 -40.31 -22.41
C ASP A 82 -25.02 -39.84 -22.72
N ASP A 83 -25.56 -40.25 -23.88
CA ASP A 83 -26.88 -39.82 -24.33
C ASP A 83 -28.03 -40.24 -23.43
N LYS A 84 -27.95 -41.47 -22.85
CA LYS A 84 -29.01 -41.93 -21.91
C LYS A 84 -28.98 -41.12 -20.64
N LYS A 85 -27.83 -40.93 -20.04
CA LYS A 85 -27.68 -40.10 -18.82
C LYS A 85 -28.12 -38.65 -19.08
N ARG A 86 -27.80 -38.13 -20.26
CA ARG A 86 -28.14 -36.76 -20.65
C ARG A 86 -29.67 -36.58 -20.74
N VAL A 87 -30.38 -37.50 -21.38
CA VAL A 87 -31.85 -37.50 -21.47
C VAL A 87 -32.50 -37.61 -20.08
N ASP A 88 -32.02 -38.54 -19.25
CA ASP A 88 -32.55 -38.75 -17.89
C ASP A 88 -32.31 -37.46 -17.05
N LEU A 89 -31.16 -36.81 -17.19
CA LEU A 89 -30.83 -35.57 -16.48
C LEU A 89 -31.71 -34.40 -16.95
N PHE A 90 -31.94 -34.25 -18.28
CA PHE A 90 -32.87 -33.25 -18.81
C PHE A 90 -34.25 -33.41 -18.23
N ASN A 91 -34.81 -34.63 -18.22
CA ASN A 91 -36.14 -34.86 -17.68
C ASN A 91 -36.23 -34.47 -16.19
N ASN A 92 -35.19 -34.76 -15.40
CA ASN A 92 -35.17 -34.40 -13.98
C ASN A 92 -35.05 -32.86 -13.79
N VAL A 93 -34.22 -32.22 -14.57
CA VAL A 93 -34.00 -30.77 -14.50
C VAL A 93 -35.21 -29.99 -14.99
N ASP A 94 -35.83 -30.43 -16.10
CA ASP A 94 -37.04 -29.82 -16.64
C ASP A 94 -38.23 -29.94 -15.70
N GLN A 95 -38.38 -31.07 -15.01
CA GLN A 95 -39.39 -31.23 -13.97
C GLN A 95 -39.21 -30.21 -12.84
N LEU A 96 -37.94 -29.89 -12.45
CA LEU A 96 -37.68 -28.87 -11.44
C LEU A 96 -38.01 -27.46 -11.98
N PHE A 97 -37.69 -27.17 -13.22
CA PHE A 97 -38.01 -25.89 -13.85
C PHE A 97 -39.52 -25.70 -14.02
N ASP A 98 -40.28 -26.75 -14.38
CA ASP A 98 -41.73 -26.68 -14.48
C ASP A 98 -42.38 -26.37 -13.14
N GLN A 99 -41.88 -26.98 -12.05
CA GLN A 99 -42.36 -26.62 -10.73
C GLN A 99 -42.04 -25.17 -10.38
N LEU A 100 -40.82 -24.72 -10.64
CA LEU A 100 -40.38 -23.37 -10.36
C LEU A 100 -41.19 -22.34 -11.19
N LYS A 101 -41.43 -22.63 -12.48
CA LYS A 101 -42.28 -21.82 -13.36
C LYS A 101 -43.68 -21.64 -12.81
N SER A 102 -44.26 -22.73 -12.26
CA SER A 102 -45.58 -22.69 -11.64
C SER A 102 -45.60 -21.78 -10.40
N ILE A 103 -44.53 -21.78 -9.62
CA ILE A 103 -44.41 -20.91 -8.43
C ILE A 103 -44.29 -19.44 -8.89
N TYR A 104 -43.42 -19.11 -9.83
CA TYR A 104 -43.32 -17.77 -10.38
C TYR A 104 -44.64 -17.26 -10.95
N TYR A 105 -45.37 -18.11 -11.67
CA TYR A 105 -46.66 -17.74 -12.21
C TYR A 105 -47.67 -17.47 -11.07
N GLY A 106 -47.65 -18.26 -10.00
CA GLY A 106 -48.46 -17.98 -8.81
C GLY A 106 -48.15 -16.64 -8.17
N VAL A 107 -46.84 -16.32 -7.98
CA VAL A 107 -46.37 -15.02 -7.46
C VAL A 107 -46.82 -13.87 -8.37
N TYR A 108 -46.69 -14.05 -9.68
CA TYR A 108 -47.13 -13.06 -10.67
C TYR A 108 -48.63 -12.78 -10.60
N LEU A 109 -49.47 -13.78 -10.42
CA LEU A 109 -50.95 -13.63 -10.35
C LEU A 109 -51.39 -12.94 -9.05
N ILE A 110 -50.76 -13.28 -7.92
CA ILE A 110 -51.17 -12.77 -6.60
C ILE A 110 -50.47 -11.48 -6.19
N HIS A 111 -49.40 -11.06 -6.91
CA HIS A 111 -48.56 -9.90 -6.62
C HIS A 111 -48.00 -9.90 -5.18
N ASP A 112 -47.81 -11.10 -4.59
CA ASP A 112 -47.25 -11.26 -3.27
C ASP A 112 -46.15 -12.33 -3.26
N LEU A 113 -45.11 -12.07 -2.47
CA LEU A 113 -43.96 -12.95 -2.27
C LEU A 113 -43.68 -13.06 -0.78
N SER A 114 -44.22 -14.09 -0.15
CA SER A 114 -43.92 -14.39 1.23
C SER A 114 -42.49 -14.90 1.38
N LYS A 115 -41.88 -14.75 2.56
CA LYS A 115 -40.55 -15.29 2.85
C LYS A 115 -40.45 -16.80 2.60
N LYS A 116 -41.52 -17.56 2.95
CA LYS A 116 -41.63 -18.98 2.64
C LYS A 116 -41.53 -19.27 1.14
N THR A 117 -42.24 -18.48 0.31
CA THR A 117 -42.24 -18.65 -1.15
C THR A 117 -40.86 -18.33 -1.72
N GLU A 118 -40.23 -17.24 -1.25
CA GLU A 118 -38.86 -16.85 -1.62
C GLU A 118 -37.86 -17.96 -1.27
N ASP A 119 -37.87 -18.48 -0.02
CA ASP A 119 -37.00 -19.56 0.41
C ASP A 119 -37.23 -20.84 -0.41
N THR A 120 -38.47 -21.11 -0.82
CA THR A 120 -38.79 -22.23 -1.71
C THR A 120 -38.17 -22.00 -3.11
N ILE A 121 -38.34 -20.83 -3.71
CA ILE A 121 -37.77 -20.45 -5.02
C ILE A 121 -36.25 -20.60 -5.03
N VAL A 122 -35.57 -20.01 -4.05
CA VAL A 122 -34.14 -20.07 -3.95
C VAL A 122 -33.62 -21.50 -3.78
N SER A 123 -34.36 -22.36 -3.13
CA SER A 123 -33.96 -23.78 -2.91
C SER A 123 -33.80 -24.58 -4.22
N TYR A 124 -34.33 -24.10 -5.34
CA TYR A 124 -34.19 -24.79 -6.63
C TYR A 124 -32.77 -24.75 -7.19
N ASP A 125 -32.00 -23.77 -6.82
CA ASP A 125 -30.65 -23.60 -7.35
C ASP A 125 -29.72 -24.77 -6.98
N GLU A 126 -29.60 -25.07 -5.68
CA GLU A 126 -28.80 -26.20 -5.22
C GLU A 126 -29.42 -27.56 -5.61
N ARG A 127 -30.72 -27.63 -5.77
CA ARG A 127 -31.38 -28.81 -6.29
C ARG A 127 -31.01 -29.08 -7.75
N LEU A 128 -30.90 -28.04 -8.56
CA LEU A 128 -30.48 -28.12 -9.95
C LEU A 128 -29.00 -28.49 -10.04
N SER A 129 -28.12 -27.76 -9.35
CA SER A 129 -26.67 -28.01 -9.38
C SER A 129 -26.31 -29.42 -8.87
N SER A 130 -26.96 -29.90 -7.79
CA SER A 130 -26.71 -31.24 -7.26
C SER A 130 -27.13 -32.35 -8.23
N ASN A 131 -28.20 -32.18 -9.03
CA ASN A 131 -28.58 -33.13 -10.08
C ASN A 131 -27.50 -33.22 -11.16
N ILE A 132 -26.99 -32.05 -11.61
CA ILE A 132 -25.97 -32.01 -12.65
C ILE A 132 -24.69 -32.68 -12.17
N VAL A 133 -24.22 -32.35 -10.95
CA VAL A 133 -22.97 -32.90 -10.41
C VAL A 133 -23.09 -34.39 -10.15
N ALA A 134 -24.20 -34.87 -9.61
CA ALA A 134 -24.41 -36.30 -9.37
C ALA A 134 -24.44 -37.13 -10.66
N ALA A 135 -25.00 -36.59 -11.74
CA ALA A 135 -24.99 -37.27 -13.06
C ALA A 135 -23.59 -37.27 -13.73
N LEU A 136 -22.80 -36.21 -13.45
CA LEU A 136 -21.46 -36.01 -14.04
C LEU A 136 -20.41 -36.92 -13.40
N VAL A 137 -20.43 -37.06 -12.07
CA VAL A 137 -19.42 -37.79 -11.30
C VAL A 137 -19.67 -39.30 -11.42
N LYS A 138 -18.61 -40.10 -11.53
CA LYS A 138 -18.71 -41.53 -11.59
C LYS A 138 -19.31 -42.08 -10.28
N ASN A 139 -20.35 -42.93 -10.38
CA ASN A 139 -21.11 -43.46 -9.25
C ASN A 139 -21.71 -42.37 -8.33
N GLY A 140 -22.06 -41.22 -8.89
CA GLY A 140 -22.72 -40.16 -8.15
C GLY A 140 -24.14 -40.52 -7.71
N VAL A 141 -24.41 -40.40 -6.42
CA VAL A 141 -25.71 -40.62 -5.81
C VAL A 141 -26.23 -39.33 -5.23
N ARG A 142 -27.31 -38.83 -5.80
CA ARG A 142 -27.90 -37.58 -5.29
C ARG A 142 -28.66 -37.82 -4.02
N MET A 143 -28.36 -37.03 -2.97
CA MET A 143 -29.13 -37.00 -1.71
C MET A 143 -29.98 -35.72 -1.67
N ASN A 144 -31.04 -35.71 -0.86
CA ASN A 144 -31.84 -34.50 -0.67
C ASN A 144 -31.64 -33.99 0.75
N ALA A 145 -30.90 -32.89 0.92
CA ALA A 145 -30.59 -32.34 2.25
C ALA A 145 -31.83 -32.10 3.13
N ARG A 146 -32.99 -31.79 2.52
CA ARG A 146 -34.25 -31.57 3.24
C ARG A 146 -34.77 -32.82 3.94
N ASP A 147 -34.26 -34.01 3.64
CA ASP A 147 -34.66 -35.23 4.30
C ASP A 147 -33.93 -35.47 5.62
N PHE A 148 -32.78 -34.83 5.83
CA PHE A 148 -31.98 -35.01 7.04
C PHE A 148 -31.47 -33.73 7.71
N ILE A 149 -31.55 -32.53 7.06
CA ILE A 149 -31.26 -31.23 7.69
C ILE A 149 -32.58 -30.61 8.12
N ARG A 150 -32.73 -30.41 9.44
CA ARG A 150 -33.97 -29.89 10.05
C ARG A 150 -33.75 -28.55 10.71
N THR A 151 -34.73 -27.67 10.57
CA THR A 151 -34.77 -26.37 11.26
C THR A 151 -35.98 -26.32 12.21
N GLU A 152 -35.87 -25.46 13.20
CA GLU A 152 -36.93 -25.06 14.09
C GLU A 152 -37.07 -23.53 14.13
N LYS A 153 -38.25 -23.02 14.45
CA LYS A 153 -38.48 -21.58 14.51
C LYS A 153 -38.18 -21.04 15.91
N LYS A 154 -37.10 -20.18 16.02
CA LYS A 154 -36.76 -19.47 17.26
C LYS A 154 -36.72 -17.98 17.02
N MET A 155 -37.43 -17.19 17.81
CA MET A 155 -37.50 -15.71 17.70
C MET A 155 -37.78 -15.23 16.27
N GLY A 156 -38.70 -15.91 15.54
CA GLY A 156 -39.08 -15.56 14.19
C GLY A 156 -38.08 -15.97 13.08
N LYS A 157 -36.95 -16.59 13.42
CA LYS A 157 -35.93 -17.08 12.47
C LYS A 157 -35.85 -18.61 12.50
N HIS A 158 -35.57 -19.24 11.36
CA HIS A 158 -35.26 -20.64 11.28
C HIS A 158 -33.83 -20.90 11.70
N VAL A 159 -33.61 -21.75 12.70
CA VAL A 159 -32.32 -22.22 13.19
C VAL A 159 -32.24 -23.73 13.10
N ILE A 160 -31.04 -24.30 13.05
CA ILE A 160 -30.85 -25.75 13.00
C ILE A 160 -31.40 -26.41 14.28
N ASP A 161 -32.22 -27.45 14.09
CA ASP A 161 -32.50 -28.42 15.12
C ASP A 161 -31.35 -29.43 15.16
N ALA A 162 -30.43 -29.23 16.09
CA ALA A 162 -29.16 -29.97 16.13
C ALA A 162 -29.40 -31.49 16.46
N ASP A 163 -30.31 -31.77 17.36
CA ASP A 163 -30.56 -33.16 17.82
C ASP A 163 -31.22 -33.99 16.73
N LEU A 164 -32.31 -33.48 16.15
CA LEU A 164 -33.03 -34.19 15.07
C LEU A 164 -32.16 -34.29 13.81
N THR A 165 -31.43 -33.23 13.43
CA THR A 165 -30.50 -33.28 12.31
C THR A 165 -29.40 -34.32 12.52
N THR A 166 -28.82 -34.38 13.73
CA THR A 166 -27.77 -35.37 14.04
C THR A 166 -28.30 -36.79 13.88
N GLN A 167 -29.53 -37.07 14.38
CA GLN A 167 -30.13 -38.36 14.22
C GLN A 167 -30.36 -38.73 12.75
N LEU A 168 -30.99 -37.84 11.99
CA LEU A 168 -31.35 -38.08 10.59
C LEU A 168 -30.13 -38.17 9.67
N VAL A 169 -29.07 -37.38 9.90
CA VAL A 169 -27.79 -37.49 9.14
C VAL A 169 -27.16 -38.86 9.40
N LYS A 170 -27.07 -39.32 10.65
CA LYS A 170 -26.54 -40.66 10.95
C LYS A 170 -27.35 -41.78 10.27
N GLU A 171 -28.65 -41.65 10.20
CA GLU A 171 -29.50 -42.62 9.53
C GLU A 171 -29.34 -42.59 8.01
N ALA A 172 -29.32 -41.39 7.40
CA ALA A 172 -29.16 -41.19 5.96
C ALA A 172 -27.84 -41.72 5.41
N PHE A 173 -26.79 -41.70 6.22
CA PHE A 173 -25.45 -42.13 5.84
C PHE A 173 -24.96 -43.41 6.57
N LYS A 174 -25.88 -44.19 7.12
CA LYS A 174 -25.55 -45.39 7.89
C LYS A 174 -24.91 -46.49 7.02
N ASP A 175 -25.45 -46.68 5.82
CA ASP A 175 -25.04 -47.74 4.91
C ASP A 175 -24.32 -47.14 3.67
N LEU A 176 -23.22 -46.44 3.92
CA LEU A 176 -22.40 -45.83 2.86
C LEU A 176 -21.75 -46.94 2.00
N ASP A 177 -22.03 -46.92 0.70
CA ASP A 177 -21.24 -47.67 -0.27
C ASP A 177 -19.93 -46.94 -0.57
N GLU A 178 -18.80 -47.56 -0.22
CA GLU A 178 -17.44 -46.95 -0.41
C GLU A 178 -17.11 -46.59 -1.87
N LYS A 179 -17.84 -47.16 -2.83
CA LYS A 179 -17.64 -46.90 -4.27
C LYS A 179 -18.49 -45.75 -4.78
N SER A 180 -19.44 -45.28 -4.00
CA SER A 180 -20.39 -44.24 -4.37
C SER A 180 -19.91 -42.86 -3.89
N VAL A 181 -20.20 -41.83 -4.68
CA VAL A 181 -20.00 -40.43 -4.32
C VAL A 181 -21.36 -39.81 -3.98
N TYR A 182 -21.57 -39.45 -2.74
CA TYR A 182 -22.82 -38.85 -2.29
C TYR A 182 -22.83 -37.35 -2.52
N VAL A 183 -23.73 -36.87 -3.39
CA VAL A 183 -23.83 -35.45 -3.76
C VAL A 183 -25.05 -34.85 -3.04
N VAL A 184 -24.80 -33.87 -2.20
CA VAL A 184 -25.77 -33.20 -1.35
C VAL A 184 -25.95 -31.74 -1.81
N PRO A 185 -27.18 -31.26 -2.06
CA PRO A 185 -27.44 -29.84 -2.20
C PRO A 185 -27.21 -29.16 -0.84
N GLY A 186 -26.31 -28.15 -0.83
CA GLY A 186 -26.08 -27.36 0.37
C GLY A 186 -27.20 -26.35 0.63
N PHE A 187 -27.07 -25.50 1.66
CA PHE A 187 -27.93 -24.34 1.92
C PHE A 187 -29.39 -24.66 2.32
N ILE A 188 -30.00 -25.72 1.79
CA ILE A 188 -31.44 -26.05 1.95
C ILE A 188 -31.70 -27.00 3.10
N ALA A 189 -32.83 -26.78 3.78
CA ALA A 189 -33.30 -27.56 4.91
C ALA A 189 -34.84 -27.69 4.90
N ARG A 190 -35.37 -28.32 5.91
CA ARG A 190 -36.82 -28.44 6.11
C ARG A 190 -37.19 -28.16 7.57
N ASP A 191 -38.19 -27.33 7.77
CA ASP A 191 -38.74 -27.09 9.10
C ASP A 191 -39.32 -28.38 9.69
N ARG A 192 -39.04 -28.67 10.96
CA ARG A 192 -39.40 -29.92 11.63
C ARG A 192 -40.90 -30.07 11.83
N ASP A 193 -41.60 -28.94 12.08
CA ASP A 193 -43.02 -28.93 12.46
C ASP A 193 -43.91 -28.71 11.23
N SER A 194 -43.61 -27.66 10.42
CA SER A 194 -44.41 -27.32 9.25
C SER A 194 -44.03 -28.10 7.99
N HIS A 195 -42.91 -28.80 8.01
CA HIS A 195 -42.31 -29.49 6.84
C HIS A 195 -42.05 -28.60 5.61
N GLU A 196 -42.03 -27.29 5.79
CA GLU A 196 -41.74 -26.33 4.75
C GLU A 196 -40.23 -26.31 4.41
N THR A 197 -39.93 -26.01 3.15
CA THR A 197 -38.54 -25.77 2.73
C THR A 197 -38.05 -24.48 3.36
N THR A 198 -36.92 -24.58 4.04
CA THR A 198 -36.20 -23.45 4.65
C THR A 198 -34.77 -23.41 4.12
N ASN A 199 -34.09 -22.31 4.33
CA ASN A 199 -32.67 -22.20 3.99
C ASN A 199 -31.86 -21.78 5.21
N LEU A 200 -30.53 -22.02 5.13
CA LEU A 200 -29.61 -21.80 6.24
C LEU A 200 -28.96 -20.41 6.22
N GLY A 201 -29.42 -19.54 5.32
CA GLY A 201 -28.87 -18.18 5.19
C GLY A 201 -27.48 -18.15 4.60
N ARG A 202 -26.77 -17.02 4.82
CA ARG A 202 -25.44 -16.79 4.26
C ARG A 202 -24.44 -17.89 4.67
N GLY A 203 -23.70 -18.43 3.69
CA GLY A 203 -22.77 -19.53 3.91
C GLY A 203 -23.45 -20.89 4.16
N GLY A 204 -24.74 -21.01 3.86
CA GLY A 204 -25.54 -22.23 4.20
C GLY A 204 -24.99 -23.52 3.61
N SER A 205 -24.31 -23.48 2.44
CA SER A 205 -23.66 -24.66 1.87
C SER A 205 -22.43 -25.10 2.67
N ASP A 206 -21.63 -24.15 3.19
CA ASP A 206 -20.53 -24.43 4.11
C ASP A 206 -21.09 -25.03 5.42
N TYR A 207 -22.22 -24.48 5.90
CA TYR A 207 -22.87 -24.98 7.11
C TYR A 207 -23.39 -26.38 6.94
N THR A 208 -24.04 -26.70 5.80
CA THR A 208 -24.47 -28.07 5.49
C THR A 208 -23.30 -29.05 5.52
N ALA A 209 -22.18 -28.70 4.87
CA ALA A 209 -20.97 -29.51 4.82
C ALA A 209 -20.35 -29.71 6.21
N SER A 210 -20.28 -28.62 6.99
CA SER A 210 -19.80 -28.64 8.37
C SER A 210 -20.63 -29.53 9.29
N ILE A 211 -21.95 -29.44 9.21
CA ILE A 211 -22.88 -30.31 9.99
C ILE A 211 -22.64 -31.77 9.64
N ILE A 212 -22.63 -32.12 8.35
CA ILE A 212 -22.43 -33.50 7.90
C ILE A 212 -21.04 -33.98 8.37
N ALA A 213 -19.99 -33.20 8.19
CA ALA A 213 -18.65 -33.57 8.62
C ALA A 213 -18.56 -33.80 10.13
N ALA A 214 -19.18 -32.91 10.93
CA ALA A 214 -19.20 -33.02 12.38
C ALA A 214 -19.98 -34.25 12.88
N VAL A 215 -21.14 -34.51 12.28
CA VAL A 215 -22.03 -35.63 12.71
C VAL A 215 -21.42 -36.99 12.37
N LEU A 216 -20.74 -37.08 11.22
CA LEU A 216 -20.11 -38.32 10.72
C LEU A 216 -18.67 -38.48 11.19
N ASN A 217 -18.12 -37.55 11.97
CA ASN A 217 -16.71 -37.48 12.38
C ASN A 217 -15.76 -37.67 11.18
N ALA A 218 -15.91 -36.81 10.16
CA ALA A 218 -15.07 -36.84 8.99
C ALA A 218 -13.61 -36.58 9.35
N ASP A 219 -12.66 -37.13 8.59
CA ASP A 219 -11.22 -36.89 8.79
C ASP A 219 -10.83 -35.45 8.46
N VAL A 220 -11.53 -34.84 7.49
CA VAL A 220 -11.29 -33.45 7.03
C VAL A 220 -12.53 -32.90 6.32
N LEU A 221 -12.79 -31.62 6.49
CA LEU A 221 -13.71 -30.83 5.67
C LEU A 221 -12.91 -30.03 4.65
N GLU A 222 -13.04 -30.30 3.37
CA GLU A 222 -12.42 -29.50 2.30
C GLU A 222 -13.42 -28.49 1.74
N ILE A 223 -13.00 -27.23 1.69
CA ILE A 223 -13.76 -26.13 1.09
C ILE A 223 -13.05 -25.70 -0.19
N TRP A 224 -13.65 -26.01 -1.32
CA TRP A 224 -13.15 -25.68 -2.65
C TRP A 224 -13.78 -24.38 -3.16
N THR A 225 -12.94 -23.43 -3.51
CA THR A 225 -13.29 -22.06 -3.92
C THR A 225 -12.42 -21.61 -5.10
N ASP A 226 -12.38 -20.31 -5.42
CA ASP A 226 -11.61 -19.71 -6.49
C ASP A 226 -10.28 -19.06 -6.04
N VAL A 227 -9.89 -19.26 -4.79
CA VAL A 227 -8.62 -18.76 -4.23
C VAL A 227 -7.76 -19.89 -3.69
N ASP A 228 -6.44 -19.72 -3.69
CA ASP A 228 -5.47 -20.74 -3.23
C ASP A 228 -5.47 -20.98 -1.71
N GLY A 229 -6.41 -20.40 -0.98
CA GLY A 229 -6.53 -20.47 0.47
C GLY A 229 -6.67 -19.08 1.09
N PHE A 230 -6.41 -18.99 2.39
CA PHE A 230 -6.28 -17.69 3.05
C PHE A 230 -4.97 -17.03 2.67
N MET A 231 -5.04 -15.72 2.39
CA MET A 231 -3.88 -14.92 2.00
C MET A 231 -3.49 -13.98 3.14
N THR A 232 -2.21 -13.60 3.21
CA THR A 232 -1.70 -12.65 4.20
C THR A 232 -2.34 -11.27 4.11
N ALA A 233 -2.92 -10.92 2.95
CA ALA A 233 -3.76 -9.75 2.69
C ALA A 233 -4.59 -9.98 1.43
N ASP A 234 -5.52 -9.07 1.10
CA ASP A 234 -6.28 -9.13 -0.16
C ASP A 234 -5.34 -9.00 -1.38
N PRO A 235 -5.18 -10.05 -2.20
CA PRO A 235 -4.28 -10.04 -3.35
C PRO A 235 -4.67 -9.03 -4.44
N LYS A 236 -5.93 -8.57 -4.45
CA LYS A 236 -6.39 -7.50 -5.35
C LYS A 236 -5.81 -6.13 -4.95
N VAL A 237 -5.39 -5.97 -3.70
CA VAL A 237 -4.80 -4.74 -3.17
C VAL A 237 -3.29 -4.88 -3.03
N ILE A 238 -2.82 -6.03 -2.53
CA ILE A 238 -1.41 -6.35 -2.23
C ILE A 238 -0.93 -7.46 -3.14
N LYS A 239 -0.17 -7.14 -4.17
CA LYS A 239 0.35 -8.14 -5.13
C LYS A 239 1.35 -9.13 -4.52
N SER A 240 2.04 -8.72 -3.46
CA SER A 240 2.99 -9.55 -2.71
C SER A 240 2.34 -10.43 -1.64
N ALA A 241 1.00 -10.41 -1.53
CA ALA A 241 0.29 -11.31 -0.62
C ALA A 241 0.48 -12.78 -1.06
N TYR A 242 0.73 -13.64 -0.10
CA TYR A 242 0.94 -15.06 -0.32
C TYR A 242 0.00 -15.90 0.55
N THR A 243 -0.18 -17.18 0.17
CA THR A 243 -1.06 -18.10 0.87
C THR A 243 -0.50 -18.47 2.25
N ILE A 244 -1.35 -18.46 3.25
CA ILE A 244 -1.06 -18.90 4.61
C ILE A 244 -1.24 -20.41 4.65
N ASN A 245 -0.20 -21.16 5.03
CA ASN A 245 -0.24 -22.61 5.04
C ASN A 245 -1.14 -23.17 6.13
N GLU A 246 -1.04 -22.60 7.36
CA GLU A 246 -1.79 -23.05 8.53
C GLU A 246 -2.39 -21.88 9.30
N LEU A 247 -3.63 -22.03 9.76
CA LEU A 247 -4.32 -21.11 10.65
C LEU A 247 -5.00 -21.90 11.78
N SER A 248 -5.14 -21.26 12.94
CA SER A 248 -6.08 -21.74 13.94
C SER A 248 -7.52 -21.42 13.52
N TYR A 249 -8.50 -22.09 14.15
CA TYR A 249 -9.90 -21.75 13.92
C TYR A 249 -10.21 -20.30 14.29
N VAL A 250 -9.60 -19.80 15.37
CA VAL A 250 -9.78 -18.41 15.83
C VAL A 250 -9.23 -17.42 14.82
N GLU A 251 -8.01 -17.64 14.34
CA GLU A 251 -7.38 -16.79 13.33
C GLU A 251 -8.19 -16.73 12.03
N ALA A 252 -8.68 -17.89 11.56
CA ALA A 252 -9.50 -17.97 10.35
C ALA A 252 -10.83 -17.21 10.53
N MET A 253 -11.49 -17.36 11.69
CA MET A 253 -12.72 -16.63 12.01
C MET A 253 -12.50 -15.13 12.09
N GLU A 254 -11.41 -14.66 12.72
CA GLU A 254 -11.08 -13.25 12.83
C GLU A 254 -10.79 -12.62 11.46
N LEU A 255 -9.99 -13.28 10.61
CA LEU A 255 -9.75 -12.80 9.26
C LEU A 255 -11.04 -12.65 8.45
N CYS A 256 -11.97 -13.60 8.59
CA CYS A 256 -13.26 -13.55 7.89
C CYS A 256 -14.19 -12.48 8.45
N ASN A 257 -14.22 -12.27 9.77
CA ASN A 257 -15.03 -11.23 10.41
C ASN A 257 -14.63 -9.82 9.92
N PHE A 258 -13.34 -9.61 9.64
CA PHE A 258 -12.82 -8.34 9.15
C PHE A 258 -12.69 -8.24 7.62
N GLY A 259 -13.30 -9.18 6.86
CA GLY A 259 -13.51 -9.00 5.42
C GLY A 259 -12.88 -10.02 4.48
N ALA A 260 -12.12 -11.00 4.97
CA ALA A 260 -11.67 -12.11 4.15
C ALA A 260 -12.88 -12.98 3.74
N LYS A 261 -13.22 -12.94 2.45
CA LYS A 261 -14.42 -13.62 1.92
C LYS A 261 -14.13 -15.07 1.53
N VAL A 262 -13.47 -15.83 2.41
CA VAL A 262 -13.08 -17.21 2.14
C VAL A 262 -14.10 -18.20 2.73
N ILE A 263 -14.45 -18.01 3.99
CA ILE A 263 -15.43 -18.83 4.72
C ILE A 263 -16.37 -17.89 5.49
N TYR A 264 -17.60 -18.31 5.73
CA TYR A 264 -18.48 -17.60 6.65
C TYR A 264 -18.37 -18.19 8.08
N PRO A 265 -17.82 -17.46 9.06
CA PRO A 265 -17.40 -18.00 10.34
C PRO A 265 -18.45 -18.83 11.10
N PRO A 266 -19.71 -18.40 11.20
CA PRO A 266 -20.73 -19.17 11.92
C PRO A 266 -20.96 -20.59 11.38
N THR A 267 -20.58 -20.84 10.11
CA THR A 267 -20.90 -22.10 9.44
C THR A 267 -19.87 -23.20 9.70
N ILE A 268 -18.67 -22.84 10.16
CA ILE A 268 -17.62 -23.84 10.46
C ILE A 268 -17.63 -24.27 11.93
N TYR A 269 -18.48 -23.69 12.77
CA TYR A 269 -18.56 -23.98 14.20
C TYR A 269 -18.78 -25.48 14.52
N PRO A 270 -19.65 -26.26 13.81
CA PRO A 270 -19.80 -27.68 14.09
C PRO A 270 -18.51 -28.49 13.99
N VAL A 271 -17.65 -28.24 12.99
CA VAL A 271 -16.39 -28.98 12.84
C VAL A 271 -15.33 -28.49 13.83
N CYS A 272 -15.35 -27.20 14.19
CA CYS A 272 -14.45 -26.68 15.22
C CYS A 272 -14.64 -27.34 16.58
N ILE A 273 -15.91 -27.55 17.02
CA ILE A 273 -16.23 -28.23 18.28
C ILE A 273 -15.72 -29.69 18.28
N LYS A 274 -15.65 -30.31 17.11
CA LYS A 274 -15.21 -31.70 16.93
C LYS A 274 -13.75 -31.83 16.61
N ASN A 275 -13.02 -30.72 16.56
CA ASN A 275 -11.61 -30.65 16.16
C ASN A 275 -11.34 -31.30 14.79
N ILE A 276 -12.30 -31.21 13.87
CA ILE A 276 -12.15 -31.69 12.50
C ILE A 276 -11.42 -30.62 11.68
N PRO A 277 -10.23 -30.91 11.11
CA PRO A 277 -9.49 -29.96 10.32
C PRO A 277 -10.27 -29.52 9.06
N ILE A 278 -10.13 -28.23 8.71
CA ILE A 278 -10.69 -27.66 7.50
C ILE A 278 -9.55 -27.38 6.53
N LYS A 279 -9.71 -27.72 5.26
CA LYS A 279 -8.73 -27.40 4.22
C LYS A 279 -9.38 -26.56 3.14
N VAL A 280 -8.87 -25.35 2.93
CA VAL A 280 -9.34 -24.45 1.87
C VAL A 280 -8.46 -24.62 0.65
N LYS A 281 -9.07 -24.94 -0.50
CA LYS A 281 -8.38 -25.24 -1.75
C LYS A 281 -9.00 -24.53 -2.95
N ASN A 282 -8.19 -24.38 -4.00
CA ASN A 282 -8.61 -23.73 -5.24
C ASN A 282 -9.05 -24.78 -6.28
N THR A 283 -10.28 -24.68 -6.76
CA THR A 283 -10.83 -25.55 -7.82
C THR A 283 -10.07 -25.39 -9.14
N PHE A 284 -9.48 -24.22 -9.40
CA PHE A 284 -8.75 -23.93 -10.62
C PHE A 284 -7.24 -24.22 -10.52
N ASN A 285 -6.74 -24.48 -9.30
CA ASN A 285 -5.36 -24.82 -8.99
C ASN A 285 -5.31 -25.95 -7.94
N PRO A 286 -5.82 -27.15 -8.27
CA PRO A 286 -6.01 -28.22 -7.29
C PRO A 286 -4.70 -28.79 -6.70
N GLU A 287 -3.58 -28.63 -7.40
CA GLU A 287 -2.26 -29.06 -6.93
C GLU A 287 -1.71 -28.15 -5.81
N HIS A 288 -2.20 -26.93 -5.70
CA HIS A 288 -1.79 -26.04 -4.60
C HIS A 288 -2.24 -26.63 -3.25
N PRO A 289 -1.37 -26.65 -2.23
CA PRO A 289 -1.68 -27.27 -0.94
C PRO A 289 -2.87 -26.62 -0.23
N GLY A 290 -3.13 -25.33 -0.48
CA GLY A 290 -4.19 -24.59 0.19
C GLY A 290 -3.81 -24.13 1.60
N THR A 291 -4.83 -23.75 2.40
CA THR A 291 -4.70 -23.43 3.82
C THR A 291 -5.33 -24.52 4.67
N LEU A 292 -4.57 -25.04 5.63
CA LEU A 292 -5.06 -25.98 6.65
C LEU A 292 -5.48 -25.21 7.90
N ILE A 293 -6.71 -25.42 8.37
CA ILE A 293 -7.26 -24.81 9.59
C ILE A 293 -7.49 -25.93 10.61
N LYS A 294 -6.86 -25.82 11.77
CA LYS A 294 -6.93 -26.81 12.85
C LYS A 294 -6.84 -26.14 14.22
N GLU A 295 -7.10 -26.84 15.30
CA GLU A 295 -7.09 -26.28 16.66
C GLU A 295 -5.69 -25.81 17.06
N THR A 296 -4.67 -26.64 16.83
CA THR A 296 -3.29 -26.33 17.20
C THR A 296 -2.43 -26.30 15.95
N ILE A 297 -1.78 -25.18 15.69
CA ILE A 297 -0.84 -24.98 14.57
C ILE A 297 0.59 -25.27 15.00
N GLU A 298 1.43 -25.72 14.09
CA GLU A 298 2.87 -25.75 14.35
C GLU A 298 3.39 -24.33 14.40
N ASP A 299 4.18 -24.00 15.41
CA ASP A 299 4.68 -22.64 15.64
C ASP A 299 5.64 -22.24 14.52
N ASP A 300 5.23 -21.29 13.71
CA ASP A 300 6.07 -20.68 12.67
C ASP A 300 6.73 -19.38 13.16
N ASN A 301 6.65 -19.08 14.48
CA ASN A 301 7.17 -17.87 15.13
C ASN A 301 6.66 -16.54 14.52
N LYS A 302 5.61 -16.57 13.71
CA LYS A 302 5.02 -15.35 13.16
C LYS A 302 3.90 -14.84 14.07
N PRO A 303 4.07 -13.64 14.64
CA PRO A 303 3.07 -13.09 15.56
C PRO A 303 1.77 -12.69 14.84
N ILE A 304 1.85 -12.43 13.54
CA ILE A 304 0.71 -12.02 12.70
C ILE A 304 0.61 -12.97 11.52
N LYS A 305 -0.60 -13.47 11.27
CA LYS A 305 -0.94 -14.37 10.16
C LYS A 305 -1.49 -13.63 8.95
N GLY A 306 -2.30 -12.60 9.17
CA GLY A 306 -2.94 -11.88 8.08
C GLY A 306 -3.43 -10.49 8.45
N ILE A 307 -3.72 -9.71 7.41
CA ILE A 307 -4.34 -8.39 7.49
C ILE A 307 -5.63 -8.44 6.70
N SER A 308 -6.72 -8.05 7.33
CA SER A 308 -8.04 -7.99 6.69
C SER A 308 -8.64 -6.59 6.80
N SER A 309 -9.60 -6.26 5.95
CA SER A 309 -10.22 -4.92 5.97
C SER A 309 -11.67 -4.91 5.52
N ILE A 310 -12.44 -4.01 6.12
CA ILE A 310 -13.82 -3.69 5.76
C ILE A 310 -13.83 -2.28 5.16
N LYS A 311 -14.29 -2.16 3.93
CA LYS A 311 -14.57 -0.87 3.27
C LYS A 311 -15.98 -0.42 3.63
N GLY A 312 -16.23 0.90 3.57
CA GLY A 312 -17.56 1.44 3.85
C GLY A 312 -17.94 1.24 5.32
N THR A 313 -17.08 1.76 6.18
CA THR A 313 -17.27 1.82 7.63
C THR A 313 -17.73 3.22 8.03
N SER A 314 -18.77 3.31 8.86
CA SER A 314 -19.14 4.53 9.56
C SER A 314 -18.97 4.33 11.06
N LEU A 315 -18.44 5.36 11.72
CA LEU A 315 -18.38 5.43 13.18
C LEU A 315 -19.55 6.29 13.69
N ILE A 316 -20.30 5.75 14.62
CA ILE A 316 -21.34 6.49 15.36
C ILE A 316 -20.84 6.69 16.78
N THR A 317 -20.68 7.94 17.17
CA THR A 317 -20.18 8.27 18.50
C THR A 317 -21.31 8.79 19.37
N VAL A 318 -21.55 8.06 20.46
CA VAL A 318 -22.48 8.39 21.53
C VAL A 318 -21.69 9.10 22.61
N THR A 319 -21.99 10.37 22.87
CA THR A 319 -21.25 11.19 23.84
C THR A 319 -22.20 11.89 24.83
N GLY A 320 -21.86 11.84 26.11
CA GLY A 320 -22.65 12.53 27.12
C GLY A 320 -21.94 12.56 28.47
N LEU A 321 -22.00 13.72 29.13
CA LEU A 321 -21.45 13.87 30.47
C LEU A 321 -22.20 13.02 31.53
N SER A 322 -23.48 12.71 31.28
CA SER A 322 -24.29 11.84 32.13
C SER A 322 -24.08 10.36 31.91
N MET A 323 -23.19 9.95 31.03
CA MET A 323 -22.86 8.53 30.80
C MET A 323 -21.90 7.99 31.87
N VAL A 324 -21.10 8.83 32.47
CA VAL A 324 -20.07 8.45 33.46
C VAL A 324 -20.72 7.85 34.70
N GLY A 325 -20.38 6.61 35.03
CA GLY A 325 -20.90 5.89 36.19
C GLY A 325 -22.38 5.45 36.08
N VAL A 326 -23.02 5.60 34.90
CA VAL A 326 -24.42 5.19 34.71
C VAL A 326 -24.49 3.77 34.16
N ILE A 327 -25.05 2.88 34.97
CA ILE A 327 -25.20 1.47 34.60
C ILE A 327 -26.27 1.30 33.51
N GLY A 328 -25.93 0.57 32.45
CA GLY A 328 -26.89 0.10 31.44
C GLY A 328 -26.96 0.95 30.17
N VAL A 329 -26.15 1.99 30.00
CA VAL A 329 -26.10 2.77 28.74
C VAL A 329 -25.75 1.87 27.55
N ASN A 330 -24.71 1.07 27.65
CA ASN A 330 -24.30 0.14 26.59
C ASN A 330 -25.42 -0.88 26.26
N ARG A 331 -26.17 -1.38 27.28
CA ARG A 331 -27.33 -2.24 27.02
C ARG A 331 -28.36 -1.54 26.13
N ARG A 332 -28.69 -0.28 26.44
CA ARG A 332 -29.65 0.51 25.64
C ARG A 332 -29.16 0.66 24.21
N ILE A 333 -27.88 1.07 24.01
CA ILE A 333 -27.26 1.21 22.67
C ILE A 333 -27.41 -0.09 21.88
N PHE A 334 -26.88 -1.21 22.39
CA PHE A 334 -26.87 -2.46 21.66
C PHE A 334 -28.26 -3.08 21.48
N THR A 335 -29.16 -2.94 22.44
CA THR A 335 -30.56 -3.41 22.33
C THR A 335 -31.30 -2.66 21.21
N THR A 336 -31.13 -1.33 21.15
CA THR A 336 -31.79 -0.49 20.15
C THR A 336 -31.32 -0.84 18.74
N LEU A 337 -30.02 -1.02 18.55
CA LEU A 337 -29.46 -1.42 17.25
C LEU A 337 -29.88 -2.84 16.85
N ALA A 338 -29.85 -3.78 17.82
CA ALA A 338 -30.26 -5.16 17.58
C ALA A 338 -31.74 -5.27 17.17
N ASN A 339 -32.64 -4.50 17.82
CA ASN A 339 -34.05 -4.45 17.47
C ASN A 339 -34.30 -3.95 16.04
N LYS A 340 -33.41 -3.07 15.52
CA LYS A 340 -33.45 -2.60 14.14
C LYS A 340 -32.75 -3.55 13.15
N GLY A 341 -32.07 -4.60 13.66
CA GLY A 341 -31.31 -5.55 12.85
C GLY A 341 -29.94 -5.05 12.38
N ILE A 342 -29.44 -3.98 13.00
CA ILE A 342 -28.15 -3.37 12.67
C ILE A 342 -27.02 -4.12 13.37
N SER A 343 -26.01 -4.54 12.58
CA SER A 343 -24.85 -5.27 13.09
C SER A 343 -23.71 -4.31 13.43
N VAL A 344 -23.21 -4.42 14.66
CA VAL A 344 -22.02 -3.70 15.13
C VAL A 344 -20.82 -4.63 15.05
N PHE A 345 -19.76 -4.22 14.37
CA PHE A 345 -18.55 -5.03 14.22
C PHE A 345 -17.31 -4.45 14.92
N MET A 346 -17.41 -3.23 15.46
CA MET A 346 -16.36 -2.62 16.25
C MET A 346 -16.98 -1.77 17.37
N VAL A 347 -16.35 -1.82 18.52
CA VAL A 347 -16.71 -0.96 19.68
C VAL A 347 -15.42 -0.40 20.27
N SER A 348 -15.35 0.92 20.39
CA SER A 348 -14.26 1.60 21.06
C SER A 348 -14.85 2.52 22.13
N GLN A 349 -14.48 2.29 23.38
CA GLN A 349 -14.93 3.09 24.52
C GLN A 349 -13.72 3.61 25.29
N ALA A 350 -13.69 4.92 25.53
CA ALA A 350 -12.69 5.51 26.39
C ALA A 350 -12.93 5.15 27.86
N SER A 351 -11.87 5.02 28.65
CA SER A 351 -11.97 4.70 30.09
C SER A 351 -12.76 5.74 30.91
N SER A 352 -12.93 6.95 30.38
CA SER A 352 -13.74 8.00 30.97
C SER A 352 -15.25 7.74 30.92
N GLU A 353 -15.69 6.71 30.20
CA GLU A 353 -17.10 6.34 29.99
C GLU A 353 -17.98 7.43 29.37
N ASN A 354 -17.43 8.59 29.02
CA ASN A 354 -18.20 9.72 28.48
C ASN A 354 -18.44 9.64 26.96
N SER A 355 -17.81 8.67 26.31
CA SER A 355 -17.92 8.48 24.86
C SER A 355 -17.79 7.01 24.49
N THR A 356 -18.68 6.54 23.63
CA THR A 356 -18.62 5.20 23.03
C THR A 356 -18.77 5.34 21.51
N SER A 357 -17.79 4.89 20.76
CA SER A 357 -17.84 4.86 19.29
C SER A 357 -18.12 3.43 18.82
N ILE A 358 -19.05 3.28 17.92
CA ILE A 358 -19.49 1.99 17.35
C ILE A 358 -19.31 2.03 15.84
N GLY A 359 -18.72 0.96 15.31
CA GLY A 359 -18.52 0.76 13.87
C GLY A 359 -19.67 -0.03 13.26
N VAL A 360 -20.32 0.56 12.28
CA VAL A 360 -21.38 -0.04 11.47
C VAL A 360 -21.05 0.11 9.99
N ARG A 361 -21.78 -0.58 9.09
CA ARG A 361 -21.67 -0.36 7.66
C ARG A 361 -22.22 1.02 7.27
N ASP A 362 -21.68 1.62 6.21
CA ASP A 362 -22.15 2.92 5.72
C ASP A 362 -23.65 2.89 5.40
N GLU A 363 -24.17 1.78 4.87
CA GLU A 363 -25.58 1.59 4.55
C GLU A 363 -26.52 1.63 5.77
N ASP A 364 -26.01 1.28 6.95
CA ASP A 364 -26.76 1.23 8.21
C ASP A 364 -26.59 2.51 9.06
N ALA A 365 -25.67 3.39 8.71
CA ALA A 365 -25.21 4.48 9.57
C ALA A 365 -26.31 5.49 9.90
N GLU A 366 -27.09 5.92 8.90
CA GLU A 366 -28.18 6.87 9.07
C GLU A 366 -29.29 6.29 9.93
N ALA A 367 -29.74 5.07 9.63
CA ALA A 367 -30.76 4.38 10.39
C ALA A 367 -30.32 4.11 11.85
N ALA A 368 -29.04 3.79 12.06
CA ALA A 368 -28.48 3.59 13.39
C ALA A 368 -28.48 4.89 14.22
N ALA A 369 -28.05 6.00 13.61
CA ALA A 369 -28.06 7.30 14.27
C ALA A 369 -29.48 7.77 14.62
N GLU A 370 -30.45 7.56 13.70
CA GLU A 370 -31.85 7.90 13.90
C GLU A 370 -32.43 7.16 15.12
N VAL A 371 -32.28 5.82 15.17
CA VAL A 371 -32.85 5.03 16.28
C VAL A 371 -32.18 5.31 17.62
N LEU A 372 -30.87 5.61 17.63
CA LEU A 372 -30.14 6.00 18.82
C LEU A 372 -30.54 7.39 19.31
N ASN A 373 -30.70 8.37 18.42
CA ASN A 373 -31.22 9.69 18.79
C ASN A 373 -32.64 9.61 19.37
N ALA A 374 -33.49 8.73 18.85
CA ALA A 374 -34.83 8.50 19.39
C ALA A 374 -34.78 7.82 20.77
N GLU A 375 -33.92 6.83 20.97
CA GLU A 375 -33.74 6.14 22.26
C GLU A 375 -33.25 7.08 23.36
N PHE A 376 -32.34 8.00 23.03
CA PHE A 376 -31.74 8.95 23.96
C PHE A 376 -32.34 10.38 23.89
N ALA A 377 -33.52 10.53 23.26
CA ALA A 377 -34.13 11.85 23.02
C ALA A 377 -34.27 12.70 24.27
N LYS A 378 -34.68 12.09 25.40
CA LYS A 378 -34.84 12.80 26.67
C LYS A 378 -33.51 13.32 27.23
N GLU A 379 -32.45 12.52 27.17
CA GLU A 379 -31.13 12.90 27.63
C GLU A 379 -30.52 13.98 26.71
N ILE A 380 -30.82 13.93 25.43
CA ILE A 380 -30.39 14.97 24.47
C ILE A 380 -31.14 16.28 24.72
N GLU A 381 -32.46 16.23 24.93
CA GLU A 381 -33.28 17.40 25.21
C GLU A 381 -32.84 18.11 26.50
N THR A 382 -32.46 17.35 27.52
CA THR A 382 -31.95 17.89 28.78
C THR A 382 -30.50 18.36 28.76
N GLY A 383 -29.77 18.15 27.61
CA GLY A 383 -28.35 18.46 27.50
C GLY A 383 -27.41 17.46 28.22
N ALA A 384 -27.95 16.36 28.73
CA ALA A 384 -27.20 15.29 29.40
C ALA A 384 -26.38 14.45 28.42
N MET A 385 -26.84 14.34 27.17
CA MET A 385 -26.15 13.71 26.05
C MET A 385 -26.18 14.61 24.82
N PHE A 386 -25.23 14.40 23.91
CA PHE A 386 -25.20 15.09 22.62
C PHE A 386 -25.91 14.23 21.55
N PRO A 387 -26.42 14.85 20.46
CA PRO A 387 -26.88 14.11 19.31
C PRO A 387 -25.77 13.23 18.76
N MET A 388 -26.15 12.05 18.22
CA MET A 388 -25.21 11.09 17.66
C MET A 388 -24.37 11.74 16.56
N GLN A 389 -23.05 11.63 16.69
CA GLN A 389 -22.11 12.05 15.64
C GLN A 389 -21.83 10.87 14.72
N VAL A 390 -21.96 11.09 13.41
CA VAL A 390 -21.69 10.09 12.38
C VAL A 390 -20.52 10.55 11.53
N GLU A 391 -19.49 9.69 11.45
CA GLU A 391 -18.35 9.88 10.58
C GLU A 391 -18.30 8.71 9.56
N SER A 392 -18.56 9.01 8.30
CA SER A 392 -18.66 8.02 7.21
C SER A 392 -17.48 8.08 6.25
N GLY A 393 -17.40 7.12 5.30
CA GLY A 393 -16.32 7.06 4.32
C GLY A 393 -15.02 6.51 4.89
N LEU A 394 -15.10 5.79 5.99
CA LEU A 394 -13.97 5.20 6.69
C LEU A 394 -13.71 3.75 6.25
N ALA A 395 -12.59 3.20 6.70
CA ALA A 395 -12.26 1.80 6.54
C ALA A 395 -11.73 1.22 7.85
N THR A 396 -12.20 0.03 8.20
CA THR A 396 -11.68 -0.74 9.32
C THR A 396 -10.64 -1.74 8.82
N ILE A 397 -9.50 -1.80 9.50
CA ILE A 397 -8.41 -2.73 9.21
C ILE A 397 -8.14 -3.53 10.49
N ALA A 398 -7.89 -4.83 10.34
CA ALA A 398 -7.47 -5.69 11.43
C ALA A 398 -6.20 -6.45 11.06
N ILE A 399 -5.25 -6.48 11.99
CA ILE A 399 -4.14 -7.44 11.98
C ILE A 399 -4.53 -8.61 12.87
N VAL A 400 -4.30 -9.84 12.41
CA VAL A 400 -4.76 -11.07 13.06
C VAL A 400 -3.60 -12.03 13.28
N GLY A 401 -3.55 -12.64 14.48
CA GLY A 401 -2.59 -13.68 14.85
C GLY A 401 -2.62 -13.97 16.34
N GLU A 402 -2.67 -15.23 16.74
CA GLU A 402 -2.73 -15.64 18.15
C GLU A 402 -1.42 -15.39 18.91
N ASN A 403 -0.28 -15.42 18.21
CA ASN A 403 1.03 -15.20 18.82
C ASN A 403 1.32 -13.74 19.18
N MET A 404 0.42 -12.81 18.89
CA MET A 404 0.57 -11.41 19.28
C MET A 404 0.62 -11.22 20.79
N LYS A 405 -0.14 -12.01 21.55
CA LYS A 405 -0.22 -11.92 23.02
C LYS A 405 1.12 -12.08 23.73
N GLN A 406 2.01 -12.86 23.13
CA GLN A 406 3.32 -13.15 23.72
C GLN A 406 4.46 -12.35 23.06
N THR A 407 4.13 -11.45 22.12
CA THR A 407 5.13 -10.70 21.36
C THR A 407 5.07 -9.21 21.71
N PRO A 408 5.93 -8.71 22.60
CA PRO A 408 5.98 -7.29 22.94
C PRO A 408 6.26 -6.42 21.72
N GLY A 409 5.66 -5.23 21.71
CA GLY A 409 5.94 -4.20 20.69
C GLY A 409 5.08 -4.26 19.43
N ILE A 410 4.19 -5.23 19.26
CA ILE A 410 3.33 -5.33 18.07
C ILE A 410 2.48 -4.07 17.86
N ALA A 411 1.79 -3.60 18.90
CA ALA A 411 1.00 -2.37 18.82
C ALA A 411 1.88 -1.14 18.52
N GLY A 412 3.06 -1.05 19.14
CA GLY A 412 4.03 0.01 18.85
C GLY A 412 4.50 -0.01 17.39
N LYS A 413 4.79 -1.19 16.84
CA LYS A 413 5.16 -1.37 15.42
C LYS A 413 4.01 -1.00 14.50
N LEU A 414 2.78 -1.42 14.81
CA LEU A 414 1.57 -1.09 14.07
C LEU A 414 1.36 0.42 13.96
N PHE A 415 1.18 1.09 15.10
CA PHE A 415 0.88 2.53 15.11
C PHE A 415 2.08 3.38 14.66
N GLY A 416 3.30 2.96 14.97
CA GLY A 416 4.51 3.61 14.48
C GLY A 416 4.66 3.53 12.96
N THR A 417 4.29 2.41 12.35
CA THR A 417 4.32 2.25 10.88
C THR A 417 3.29 3.16 10.22
N LEU A 418 2.06 3.22 10.76
CA LEU A 418 1.01 4.10 10.25
C LEU A 418 1.40 5.58 10.41
N GLY A 419 1.86 5.98 11.59
CA GLY A 419 2.23 7.36 11.90
C GLY A 419 3.37 7.88 11.02
N ARG A 420 4.46 7.10 10.85
CA ARG A 420 5.56 7.45 9.93
C ARG A 420 5.12 7.57 8.47
N SER A 421 4.04 6.89 8.11
CA SER A 421 3.46 6.98 6.77
C SER A 421 2.42 8.10 6.62
N GLY A 422 2.23 8.92 7.66
CA GLY A 422 1.27 10.02 7.69
C GLY A 422 -0.18 9.56 7.73
N ILE A 423 -0.45 8.40 8.32
CA ILE A 423 -1.79 7.83 8.44
C ILE A 423 -2.28 8.01 9.88
N SER A 424 -3.37 8.76 10.04
CA SER A 424 -4.03 8.93 11.34
C SER A 424 -4.97 7.77 11.62
N VAL A 425 -4.91 7.24 12.83
CA VAL A 425 -5.86 6.26 13.35
C VAL A 425 -6.98 7.00 14.09
N ILE A 426 -8.22 6.80 13.64
CA ILE A 426 -9.41 7.48 14.17
C ILE A 426 -9.92 6.79 15.43
N ALA A 427 -10.02 5.45 15.38
CA ALA A 427 -10.42 4.61 16.50
C ALA A 427 -9.65 3.30 16.47
N CYS A 428 -9.49 2.65 17.62
CA CYS A 428 -8.89 1.32 17.70
C CYS A 428 -9.57 0.46 18.77
N ALA A 429 -9.52 -0.85 18.58
CA ALA A 429 -9.99 -1.83 19.56
C ALA A 429 -9.02 -3.02 19.59
N GLN A 430 -8.66 -3.45 20.81
CA GLN A 430 -7.86 -4.64 21.07
C GLN A 430 -8.49 -5.36 22.26
N GLY A 431 -8.88 -6.61 22.06
CA GLY A 431 -9.46 -7.44 23.13
C GLY A 431 -8.36 -8.04 24.03
N ALA A 432 -8.72 -8.51 25.20
CA ALA A 432 -7.82 -9.18 26.13
C ALA A 432 -7.27 -10.53 25.60
N SER A 433 -7.91 -11.11 24.58
CA SER A 433 -7.43 -12.28 23.85
C SER A 433 -6.18 -11.95 23.00
N GLU A 434 -6.02 -10.69 22.59
CA GLU A 434 -4.93 -10.19 21.75
C GLU A 434 -4.78 -10.95 20.42
N THR A 435 -5.87 -11.59 19.94
CA THR A 435 -5.88 -12.33 18.66
C THR A 435 -6.03 -11.41 17.46
N ASN A 436 -6.53 -10.20 17.68
CA ASN A 436 -6.57 -9.14 16.68
C ASN A 436 -6.35 -7.75 17.29
N ILE A 437 -5.85 -6.83 16.46
CA ILE A 437 -5.92 -5.40 16.71
C ILE A 437 -6.65 -4.80 15.52
N SER A 438 -7.83 -4.25 15.77
CA SER A 438 -8.64 -3.57 14.76
C SER A 438 -8.56 -2.05 14.95
N PHE A 439 -8.53 -1.32 13.85
CA PHE A 439 -8.45 0.14 13.86
C PHE A 439 -9.12 0.73 12.63
N VAL A 440 -9.54 1.98 12.75
CA VAL A 440 -10.26 2.72 11.71
C VAL A 440 -9.39 3.84 11.18
N VAL A 441 -9.37 3.99 9.86
CA VAL A 441 -8.69 5.05 9.13
C VAL A 441 -9.64 5.68 8.11
N ASP A 442 -9.31 6.88 7.64
CA ASP A 442 -9.99 7.47 6.48
C ASP A 442 -9.86 6.52 5.27
N GLY A 443 -10.95 6.27 4.56
CA GLY A 443 -11.02 5.34 3.44
C GLY A 443 -10.01 5.63 2.32
N ARG A 444 -9.60 6.90 2.15
CA ARG A 444 -8.55 7.32 1.21
C ARG A 444 -7.20 6.66 1.51
N PHE A 445 -6.93 6.36 2.78
CA PHE A 445 -5.67 5.75 3.21
C PHE A 445 -5.70 4.24 3.29
N LEU A 446 -6.84 3.58 3.03
CA LEU A 446 -6.96 2.13 3.15
C LEU A 446 -5.85 1.38 2.40
N ARG A 447 -5.68 1.66 1.12
CA ARG A 447 -4.67 0.97 0.31
C ARG A 447 -3.24 1.23 0.81
N LYS A 448 -2.94 2.46 1.21
CA LYS A 448 -1.63 2.83 1.77
C LYS A 448 -1.39 2.09 3.09
N SER A 449 -2.39 2.06 3.97
CA SER A 449 -2.32 1.35 5.26
C SER A 449 -2.02 -0.14 5.08
N LEU A 450 -2.77 -0.81 4.20
CA LEU A 450 -2.57 -2.22 3.91
C LEU A 450 -1.16 -2.51 3.40
N ASN A 451 -0.64 -1.69 2.46
CA ASN A 451 0.71 -1.86 1.92
C ASN A 451 1.80 -1.69 2.98
N VAL A 452 1.77 -0.57 3.74
CA VAL A 452 2.82 -0.32 4.75
C VAL A 452 2.81 -1.35 5.87
N LEU A 453 1.63 -1.86 6.25
CA LEU A 453 1.51 -2.90 7.27
C LEU A 453 1.97 -4.25 6.73
N HIS A 454 1.57 -4.61 5.52
CA HIS A 454 2.02 -5.87 4.91
C HIS A 454 3.54 -5.91 4.79
N ASP A 455 4.15 -4.84 4.28
CA ASP A 455 5.61 -4.73 4.21
C ASP A 455 6.26 -4.81 5.61
N SER A 456 5.67 -4.14 6.58
CA SER A 456 6.22 -4.11 7.94
C SER A 456 6.15 -5.46 8.64
N PHE A 457 5.07 -6.23 8.47
CA PHE A 457 4.82 -7.44 9.26
C PHE A 457 5.16 -8.74 8.55
N PHE A 458 4.97 -8.80 7.23
CA PHE A 458 5.16 -10.06 6.50
C PHE A 458 6.50 -10.15 5.79
N LEU A 459 7.34 -9.06 5.91
CA LEU A 459 8.55 -8.97 5.14
C LEU A 459 8.26 -9.38 3.69
N SER A 460 7.73 -8.46 2.87
CA SER A 460 8.04 -8.58 1.47
C SER A 460 9.53 -8.92 1.41
N GLU A 461 9.95 -9.87 0.60
CA GLU A 461 11.36 -10.23 0.43
C GLU A 461 12.24 -8.98 0.37
N TYR A 462 11.64 -7.83 0.06
CA TYR A 462 12.31 -6.55 -0.14
C TYR A 462 11.54 -5.39 0.48
N LYS A 463 12.26 -4.51 1.19
CA LYS A 463 11.79 -3.15 1.49
C LYS A 463 11.67 -2.39 0.16
N VAL A 464 10.53 -1.78 -0.13
CA VAL A 464 10.32 -1.03 -1.38
C VAL A 464 10.41 0.46 -1.12
N LEU A 465 11.25 1.18 -1.90
CA LEU A 465 11.18 2.63 -2.05
C LEU A 465 10.61 2.98 -3.42
N ASN A 466 9.61 3.84 -3.46
CA ASN A 466 8.94 4.26 -4.69
C ASN A 466 9.50 5.63 -5.12
N LEU A 467 10.17 5.67 -6.26
CA LEU A 467 10.92 6.82 -6.74
C LEU A 467 10.16 7.54 -7.87
N PHE A 468 10.00 8.86 -7.72
CA PHE A 468 9.54 9.76 -8.77
C PHE A 468 10.74 10.59 -9.22
N ILE A 469 11.32 10.28 -10.37
CA ILE A 469 12.55 10.92 -10.86
C ILE A 469 12.18 12.01 -11.87
N CYS A 470 12.45 13.25 -11.51
CA CYS A 470 12.21 14.43 -12.33
C CYS A 470 13.52 14.94 -12.95
N GLY A 471 13.53 15.03 -14.30
CA GLY A 471 14.69 15.44 -15.07
C GLY A 471 15.63 14.28 -15.39
N ILE A 472 15.37 13.59 -16.51
CA ILE A 472 16.20 12.48 -16.99
C ILE A 472 17.27 12.92 -18.02
N GLY A 473 17.78 14.14 -17.87
CA GLY A 473 18.95 14.60 -18.60
C GLY A 473 20.23 13.87 -18.16
N THR A 474 21.35 14.55 -18.24
CA THR A 474 22.67 13.95 -17.97
C THR A 474 22.78 13.27 -16.59
N VAL A 475 22.32 13.92 -15.52
CA VAL A 475 22.39 13.35 -14.15
C VAL A 475 21.29 12.30 -13.92
N GLY A 476 20.05 12.60 -14.27
CA GLY A 476 18.94 11.67 -14.04
C GLY A 476 19.01 10.41 -14.90
N GLY A 477 19.48 10.52 -16.16
CA GLY A 477 19.74 9.35 -16.99
C GLY A 477 20.80 8.42 -16.40
N MET A 478 21.92 8.98 -15.89
CA MET A 478 22.94 8.20 -15.19
C MET A 478 22.41 7.59 -13.89
N LEU A 479 21.52 8.27 -13.17
CA LEU A 479 20.86 7.73 -11.97
C LEU A 479 19.99 6.52 -12.31
N LEU A 480 19.17 6.59 -13.36
CA LEU A 480 18.35 5.47 -13.82
C LEU A 480 19.23 4.26 -14.18
N GLU A 481 20.36 4.49 -14.88
CA GLU A 481 21.30 3.42 -15.22
C GLU A 481 21.96 2.81 -13.98
N GLN A 482 22.35 3.62 -12.99
CA GLN A 482 22.88 3.12 -11.71
C GLN A 482 21.83 2.31 -10.94
N ILE A 483 20.58 2.76 -10.88
CA ILE A 483 19.48 2.02 -10.27
C ILE A 483 19.30 0.68 -10.98
N ARG A 484 19.22 0.67 -12.30
CA ARG A 484 19.06 -0.53 -13.13
C ARG A 484 20.16 -1.55 -12.87
N THR A 485 21.40 -1.09 -12.86
CA THR A 485 22.56 -1.96 -12.66
C THR A 485 22.65 -2.51 -11.24
N GLN A 486 22.30 -1.70 -10.23
CA GLN A 486 22.40 -2.10 -8.82
C GLN A 486 21.17 -2.84 -8.29
N GLN A 487 20.07 -2.87 -9.00
CA GLN A 487 18.80 -3.39 -8.52
C GLN A 487 18.89 -4.81 -7.99
N GLN A 488 19.50 -5.72 -8.76
CA GLN A 488 19.63 -7.11 -8.38
C GLN A 488 20.50 -7.28 -7.13
N PHE A 489 21.62 -6.56 -7.06
CA PHE A 489 22.50 -6.56 -5.88
C PHE A 489 21.77 -6.05 -4.64
N LEU A 490 21.04 -4.95 -4.73
CA LEU A 490 20.27 -4.38 -3.62
C LEU A 490 19.18 -5.35 -3.12
N MET A 491 18.48 -5.99 -4.05
CA MET A 491 17.48 -6.98 -3.71
C MET A 491 18.08 -8.16 -2.95
N GLN A 492 19.18 -8.72 -3.44
CA GLN A 492 19.80 -9.90 -2.84
C GLN A 492 20.56 -9.59 -1.55
N SER A 493 21.34 -8.49 -1.51
CA SER A 493 22.24 -8.19 -0.39
C SER A 493 21.60 -7.33 0.70
N ARG A 494 20.64 -6.45 0.35
CA ARG A 494 20.02 -5.47 1.24
C ARG A 494 18.52 -5.68 1.44
N ARG A 495 17.93 -6.64 0.75
CA ARG A 495 16.48 -6.84 0.70
C ARG A 495 15.74 -5.53 0.41
N LEU A 496 16.28 -4.75 -0.53
CA LEU A 496 15.77 -3.44 -0.94
C LEU A 496 15.45 -3.45 -2.42
N LYS A 497 14.22 -3.05 -2.77
CA LYS A 497 13.78 -2.78 -4.14
C LYS A 497 13.60 -1.28 -4.33
N LEU A 498 14.32 -0.70 -5.29
CA LEU A 498 14.08 0.66 -5.76
C LEU A 498 13.08 0.62 -6.91
N ASN A 499 11.84 0.99 -6.67
CA ASN A 499 10.76 0.94 -7.64
C ASN A 499 10.57 2.32 -8.27
N VAL A 500 10.96 2.50 -9.52
CA VAL A 500 10.76 3.77 -10.24
C VAL A 500 9.31 3.82 -10.72
N VAL A 501 8.49 4.64 -10.07
CA VAL A 501 7.04 4.77 -10.32
C VAL A 501 6.68 6.04 -11.08
N GLY A 502 7.64 6.94 -11.29
CA GLY A 502 7.45 8.15 -12.06
C GLY A 502 8.75 8.62 -12.70
N ILE A 503 8.67 9.05 -13.94
CA ILE A 503 9.77 9.67 -14.69
C ILE A 503 9.23 10.87 -15.43
N SER A 504 10.00 11.99 -15.46
CA SER A 504 9.67 13.15 -16.27
C SER A 504 10.89 13.80 -16.89
N ASP A 505 10.69 14.39 -18.06
CA ASP A 505 11.63 15.31 -18.72
C ASP A 505 10.95 16.67 -19.00
N VAL A 506 11.49 17.44 -19.92
CA VAL A 506 10.95 18.76 -20.31
C VAL A 506 9.69 18.64 -21.17
N ASP A 507 9.49 17.52 -21.85
CA ASP A 507 8.42 17.31 -22.83
C ASP A 507 7.28 16.45 -22.26
N ASN A 508 7.61 15.43 -21.49
CA ASN A 508 6.64 14.43 -21.02
C ASN A 508 6.86 14.00 -19.57
N PHE A 509 5.81 13.40 -18.97
CA PHE A 509 5.92 12.61 -17.76
C PHE A 509 5.08 11.33 -17.85
N VAL A 510 5.50 10.31 -17.13
CA VAL A 510 4.80 9.03 -16.99
C VAL A 510 4.79 8.58 -15.55
N LEU A 511 3.67 8.02 -15.12
CA LEU A 511 3.49 7.47 -13.79
C LEU A 511 2.93 6.06 -13.92
N ASP A 512 3.58 5.09 -13.26
CA ASP A 512 3.12 3.71 -13.14
C ASP A 512 3.30 3.23 -11.71
N ARG A 513 2.20 2.90 -11.05
CA ARG A 513 2.20 2.45 -9.65
C ARG A 513 2.96 1.14 -9.45
N ASP A 514 3.00 0.28 -10.44
CA ASP A 514 3.63 -1.03 -10.38
C ASP A 514 5.13 -0.99 -10.70
N GLY A 515 5.59 0.13 -11.25
CA GLY A 515 6.97 0.40 -11.62
C GLY A 515 7.20 0.43 -13.12
N ILE A 516 8.02 1.38 -13.55
CA ILE A 516 8.38 1.60 -14.95
C ILE A 516 9.52 0.65 -15.33
N ASP A 517 9.39 -0.01 -16.47
CA ASP A 517 10.45 -0.83 -17.05
C ASP A 517 11.65 0.05 -17.48
N LEU A 518 12.77 -0.09 -16.75
CA LEU A 518 13.95 0.71 -16.98
C LEU A 518 14.73 0.32 -18.25
N ASP A 519 14.48 -0.82 -18.84
CA ASP A 519 15.08 -1.20 -20.13
C ASP A 519 14.40 -0.49 -21.31
N ASN A 520 13.15 -0.04 -21.13
CA ASN A 520 12.34 0.59 -22.16
C ASN A 520 11.82 2.01 -21.77
N TYR A 521 12.36 2.61 -20.72
CA TYR A 521 11.81 3.84 -20.13
C TYR A 521 11.69 5.01 -21.10
N GLU A 522 12.65 5.18 -22.03
CA GLU A 522 12.60 6.26 -23.01
C GLU A 522 11.39 6.17 -23.94
N LYS A 523 11.07 4.95 -24.39
CA LYS A 523 9.90 4.71 -25.24
C LYS A 523 8.60 4.93 -24.46
N ILE A 524 8.56 4.48 -23.21
CA ILE A 524 7.42 4.64 -22.30
C ILE A 524 7.19 6.14 -22.02
N LEU A 525 8.26 6.90 -21.75
CA LEU A 525 8.17 8.34 -21.49
C LEU A 525 7.67 9.12 -22.69
N ARG A 526 8.15 8.81 -23.90
CA ARG A 526 7.67 9.46 -25.15
C ARG A 526 6.18 9.26 -25.41
N ALA A 527 5.61 8.18 -24.88
CA ALA A 527 4.16 7.89 -24.95
C ALA A 527 3.38 8.44 -23.73
N GLY A 528 4.07 9.13 -22.82
CA GLY A 528 3.52 9.67 -21.59
C GLY A 528 2.65 10.92 -21.80
N PHE A 529 2.23 11.50 -20.68
CA PHE A 529 1.48 12.76 -20.70
C PHE A 529 2.41 13.95 -21.00
N PRO A 530 1.91 14.99 -21.68
CA PRO A 530 2.67 16.23 -21.87
C PRO A 530 3.13 16.83 -20.53
N ALA A 531 4.34 17.36 -20.49
CA ALA A 531 4.92 17.93 -19.29
C ALA A 531 4.08 19.11 -18.78
N ASN A 532 3.56 18.95 -17.56
CA ASN A 532 2.87 20.00 -16.83
C ASN A 532 3.19 19.81 -15.35
N THR A 533 3.89 20.79 -14.78
CA THR A 533 4.41 20.71 -13.41
C THR A 533 3.33 20.55 -12.36
N GLU A 534 2.22 21.29 -12.49
CA GLU A 534 1.11 21.21 -11.53
C GLU A 534 0.33 19.89 -11.67
N HIS A 535 0.06 19.49 -12.90
CA HIS A 535 -0.62 18.21 -13.16
C HIS A 535 0.20 17.02 -12.66
N MET A 536 1.51 17.01 -12.92
CA MET A 536 2.42 15.98 -12.42
C MET A 536 2.40 15.94 -10.88
N ARG A 537 2.49 17.10 -10.20
CA ARG A 537 2.39 17.19 -8.73
C ARG A 537 1.09 16.55 -8.23
N ASP A 538 -0.03 16.95 -8.80
CA ASP A 538 -1.35 16.53 -8.34
C ASP A 538 -1.56 15.02 -8.54
N GLU A 539 -1.11 14.46 -9.66
CA GLU A 539 -1.18 13.02 -9.89
C GLU A 539 -0.23 12.24 -8.97
N ILE A 540 0.99 12.73 -8.68
CA ILE A 540 1.91 12.11 -7.70
C ILE A 540 1.25 12.07 -6.31
N VAL A 541 0.67 13.17 -5.85
CA VAL A 541 -0.02 13.23 -4.57
C VAL A 541 -1.23 12.30 -4.54
N LYS A 542 -2.04 12.29 -5.60
CA LYS A 542 -3.21 11.43 -5.74
C LYS A 542 -2.86 9.94 -5.77
N MET A 543 -1.72 9.57 -6.32
CA MET A 543 -1.25 8.18 -6.27
C MET A 543 -1.14 7.66 -4.83
N ASN A 544 -0.82 8.50 -3.87
CA ASN A 544 -0.75 8.18 -2.44
C ASN A 544 -0.03 6.83 -2.18
N ILE A 545 1.20 6.72 -2.69
CA ILE A 545 2.02 5.52 -2.54
C ILE A 545 2.88 5.65 -1.27
N PHE A 546 3.06 4.56 -0.55
CA PHE A 546 3.92 4.49 0.63
C PHE A 546 5.42 4.57 0.24
N ASN A 547 6.28 4.94 1.19
CA ASN A 547 7.74 5.05 1.00
C ASN A 547 8.11 5.80 -0.29
N SER A 548 7.45 6.91 -0.54
CA SER A 548 7.65 7.72 -1.75
C SER A 548 8.81 8.69 -1.58
N VAL A 549 9.63 8.79 -2.63
CA VAL A 549 10.74 9.74 -2.71
C VAL A 549 10.65 10.48 -4.06
N PHE A 550 10.51 11.79 -4.00
CA PHE A 550 10.64 12.66 -5.16
C PHE A 550 12.11 13.01 -5.36
N VAL A 551 12.65 12.72 -6.52
CA VAL A 551 14.06 12.93 -6.87
C VAL A 551 14.16 13.99 -7.95
N ASP A 552 14.71 15.17 -7.61
CA ASP A 552 14.89 16.27 -8.55
C ASP A 552 16.33 16.31 -9.08
N CYS A 553 16.49 15.93 -10.35
CA CYS A 553 17.73 16.04 -11.13
C CYS A 553 17.69 17.20 -12.13
N THR A 554 16.81 18.20 -11.93
CA THR A 554 16.66 19.38 -12.80
C THR A 554 17.42 20.58 -12.26
N ALA A 555 17.42 21.66 -13.04
CA ALA A 555 17.80 23.01 -12.61
C ALA A 555 16.57 23.97 -12.59
N SER A 556 15.36 23.43 -12.61
CA SER A 556 14.12 24.17 -12.72
C SER A 556 13.68 24.80 -11.39
N ARG A 557 13.39 26.09 -11.42
CA ARG A 557 12.79 26.79 -10.27
C ARG A 557 11.37 26.31 -9.98
N GLN A 558 10.60 26.00 -11.01
CA GLN A 558 9.22 25.51 -10.87
C GLN A 558 9.18 24.17 -10.15
N ILE A 559 10.10 23.27 -10.47
CA ILE A 559 10.18 21.95 -9.81
C ILE A 559 10.60 22.13 -8.33
N ALA A 560 11.58 22.99 -8.04
CA ALA A 560 12.00 23.25 -6.66
C ALA A 560 10.86 23.81 -5.78
N GLN A 561 9.90 24.53 -6.34
CA GLN A 561 8.72 25.05 -5.63
C GLN A 561 7.73 23.95 -5.20
N LEU A 562 7.79 22.77 -5.77
CA LEU A 562 6.90 21.64 -5.41
C LEU A 562 7.30 20.96 -4.10
N TYR A 563 8.52 21.12 -3.61
CA TYR A 563 9.05 20.36 -2.49
C TYR A 563 8.20 20.50 -1.23
N GLN A 564 7.70 21.70 -0.93
CA GLN A 564 6.84 21.93 0.22
C GLN A 564 5.59 21.03 0.17
N THR A 565 4.92 20.98 -0.98
CA THR A 565 3.74 20.14 -1.19
C THR A 565 4.07 18.65 -1.02
N PHE A 566 5.18 18.19 -1.55
CA PHE A 566 5.56 16.77 -1.41
C PHE A 566 5.87 16.40 0.04
N LEU A 567 6.63 17.23 0.75
CA LEU A 567 6.93 17.01 2.17
C LEU A 567 5.65 17.00 3.03
N GLU A 568 4.71 17.91 2.78
CA GLU A 568 3.41 17.97 3.46
C GLU A 568 2.57 16.69 3.25
N HIS A 569 2.77 16.00 2.11
CA HIS A 569 2.09 14.74 1.77
C HIS A 569 2.92 13.49 2.07
N ASN A 570 3.88 13.58 2.99
CA ASN A 570 4.74 12.47 3.42
C ASN A 570 5.57 11.83 2.28
N ILE A 571 5.97 12.63 1.31
CA ILE A 571 6.88 12.25 0.23
C ILE A 571 8.24 12.87 0.56
N SER A 572 9.27 12.04 0.75
CA SER A 572 10.63 12.52 0.93
C SER A 572 11.16 13.19 -0.35
N VAL A 573 12.06 14.14 -0.22
CA VAL A 573 12.66 14.85 -1.36
C VAL A 573 14.18 14.62 -1.36
N VAL A 574 14.71 14.23 -2.52
CA VAL A 574 16.15 14.19 -2.82
C VAL A 574 16.42 15.15 -3.98
N ALA A 575 17.29 16.13 -3.78
CA ALA A 575 17.49 17.18 -4.78
C ALA A 575 18.96 17.35 -5.17
N ALA A 576 19.25 17.21 -6.46
CA ALA A 576 20.46 17.76 -7.05
C ALA A 576 20.31 19.25 -7.40
N ASN A 577 19.09 19.74 -7.45
CA ASN A 577 18.72 21.12 -7.70
C ASN A 577 19.02 22.00 -6.49
N LYS A 578 19.91 22.97 -6.66
CA LYS A 578 20.41 23.85 -5.59
C LYS A 578 19.44 24.97 -5.20
N ILE A 579 18.41 25.22 -6.02
CA ILE A 579 17.56 26.39 -5.88
C ILE A 579 16.87 26.44 -4.51
N ALA A 580 16.28 25.35 -4.08
CA ALA A 580 15.55 25.31 -2.81
C ALA A 580 16.46 25.52 -1.60
N ALA A 581 17.60 24.84 -1.54
CA ALA A 581 18.55 24.93 -0.43
C ALA A 581 19.27 26.29 -0.37
N SER A 582 19.44 26.99 -1.52
CA SER A 582 20.04 28.33 -1.62
C SER A 582 19.02 29.48 -1.76
N SER A 583 17.71 29.18 -1.68
CA SER A 583 16.63 30.20 -1.68
C SER A 583 16.66 31.06 -0.42
N ASP A 584 15.67 31.92 -0.24
CA ASP A 584 15.53 32.73 1.00
C ASP A 584 15.59 31.79 2.23
N TYR A 585 16.26 32.26 3.28
CA TYR A 585 16.48 31.47 4.51
C TYR A 585 15.19 30.93 5.11
N ASP A 586 14.12 31.73 5.11
CA ASP A 586 12.84 31.32 5.67
C ASP A 586 12.20 30.17 4.87
N ASN A 587 12.36 30.15 3.55
CA ASN A 587 11.91 29.03 2.71
C ASN A 587 12.72 27.75 2.96
N TYR A 588 14.06 27.88 3.04
CA TYR A 588 14.94 26.79 3.41
C TYR A 588 14.58 26.18 4.77
N LEU A 589 14.38 27.05 5.78
CA LEU A 589 14.02 26.61 7.14
C LEU A 589 12.66 25.90 7.16
N ARG A 590 11.67 26.45 6.46
CA ARG A 590 10.33 25.86 6.35
C ARG A 590 10.37 24.46 5.76
N LEU A 591 11.12 24.24 4.69
CA LEU A 591 11.27 22.91 4.07
C LEU A 591 11.86 21.89 5.07
N ARG A 592 12.91 22.29 5.81
CA ARG A 592 13.53 21.44 6.84
C ARG A 592 12.60 21.14 8.01
N GLN A 593 11.85 22.15 8.48
CA GLN A 593 10.87 21.98 9.55
C GLN A 593 9.74 21.05 9.10
N THR A 594 9.14 21.29 7.93
CA THR A 594 8.09 20.43 7.39
C THR A 594 8.58 18.98 7.25
N ALA A 595 9.77 18.75 6.74
CA ALA A 595 10.34 17.40 6.63
C ALA A 595 10.44 16.73 8.02
N ARG A 596 10.91 17.46 9.04
CA ARG A 596 11.01 16.97 10.42
C ARG A 596 9.65 16.66 11.02
N ASP A 597 8.70 17.59 10.92
CA ASP A 597 7.35 17.46 11.48
C ASP A 597 6.56 16.31 10.86
N LYS A 598 6.78 16.06 9.57
CA LYS A 598 6.15 14.96 8.83
C LYS A 598 6.90 13.64 8.92
N GLY A 599 8.09 13.61 9.52
CA GLY A 599 8.93 12.41 9.62
C GLY A 599 9.43 11.91 8.26
N VAL A 600 9.63 12.81 7.31
CA VAL A 600 10.20 12.55 5.98
C VAL A 600 11.54 13.25 5.81
N TRP A 601 12.21 13.00 4.67
CA TRP A 601 13.56 13.48 4.44
C TRP A 601 13.59 14.54 3.34
N PHE A 602 14.38 15.62 3.59
CA PHE A 602 14.84 16.53 2.57
C PHE A 602 16.36 16.41 2.48
N ARG A 603 16.88 15.76 1.42
CA ARG A 603 18.29 15.45 1.20
C ARG A 603 18.80 16.15 -0.07
N TYR A 604 19.96 16.80 0.03
CA TYR A 604 20.54 17.58 -1.05
C TYR A 604 22.07 17.63 -0.99
N GLU A 605 22.71 16.50 -0.62
CA GLU A 605 24.18 16.38 -0.54
C GLU A 605 24.88 16.88 -1.80
N THR A 606 24.33 16.53 -2.97
CA THR A 606 24.92 16.84 -4.27
C THR A 606 24.84 18.31 -4.67
N ASN A 607 24.24 19.16 -3.85
CA ASN A 607 24.21 20.59 -4.08
C ASN A 607 25.59 21.23 -3.90
N VAL A 608 26.50 20.57 -3.15
CA VAL A 608 27.87 21.01 -2.96
C VAL A 608 28.82 19.82 -3.12
N GLY A 609 29.79 19.94 -4.03
CA GLY A 609 30.83 18.94 -4.22
C GLY A 609 30.40 17.65 -4.93
N ALA A 610 29.33 17.67 -5.71
CA ALA A 610 28.81 16.50 -6.44
C ALA A 610 28.53 15.30 -5.53
N GLY A 611 29.32 14.26 -5.55
CA GLY A 611 29.15 13.07 -4.71
C GLY A 611 29.98 13.09 -3.42
N LEU A 612 30.68 14.18 -3.09
CA LEU A 612 31.47 14.29 -1.87
C LEU A 612 30.57 14.41 -0.63
N PRO A 613 30.87 13.72 0.48
CA PRO A 613 30.07 13.76 1.71
C PRO A 613 30.37 15.01 2.54
N ILE A 614 29.94 16.19 2.09
CA ILE A 614 30.26 17.48 2.71
C ILE A 614 29.13 17.91 3.65
N ILE A 615 27.89 17.98 3.14
CA ILE A 615 26.73 18.42 3.91
C ILE A 615 26.43 17.42 5.04
N GLY A 616 26.46 16.14 4.74
CA GLY A 616 26.30 15.08 5.74
C GLY A 616 27.35 15.18 6.85
N THR A 617 28.62 15.39 6.50
CA THR A 617 29.70 15.54 7.48
C THR A 617 29.49 16.77 8.38
N ILE A 618 29.12 17.93 7.81
CA ILE A 618 28.81 19.14 8.62
C ILE A 618 27.65 18.87 9.57
N ASN A 619 26.57 18.24 9.09
CA ASN A 619 25.43 17.90 9.92
C ASN A 619 25.83 16.93 11.06
N ASP A 620 26.64 15.92 10.79
CA ASP A 620 27.06 14.94 11.79
C ASP A 620 27.94 15.58 12.88
N LEU A 621 28.83 16.51 12.48
CA LEU A 621 29.63 17.30 13.41
C LEU A 621 28.72 18.16 14.31
N CYS A 622 27.85 18.96 13.71
CA CYS A 622 26.93 19.84 14.45
C CYS A 622 25.97 19.05 15.35
N ASN A 623 25.38 17.97 14.85
CA ASN A 623 24.46 17.12 15.63
C ASN A 623 25.15 16.40 16.80
N SER A 624 26.44 16.13 16.69
CA SER A 624 27.25 15.56 17.78
C SER A 624 27.80 16.61 18.78
N GLY A 625 27.34 17.87 18.63
CA GLY A 625 27.71 18.96 19.54
C GLY A 625 29.04 19.65 19.22
N ASP A 626 29.61 19.44 18.03
CA ASP A 626 30.74 20.22 17.52
C ASP A 626 30.25 21.53 16.89
N LYS A 627 31.14 22.51 16.78
CA LYS A 627 30.82 23.79 16.18
C LYS A 627 31.78 24.10 15.05
N ILE A 628 31.22 24.45 13.92
CA ILE A 628 32.01 24.87 12.74
C ILE A 628 32.47 26.31 12.98
N LEU A 629 33.80 26.52 13.03
CA LEU A 629 34.43 27.82 13.23
C LEU A 629 34.81 28.46 11.91
N LYS A 630 35.26 27.64 10.95
CA LYS A 630 35.66 28.15 9.64
C LYS A 630 35.45 27.11 8.55
N ILE A 631 34.95 27.55 7.43
CA ILE A 631 34.88 26.80 6.18
C ILE A 631 35.72 27.52 5.14
N GLU A 632 36.71 26.85 4.57
CA GLU A 632 37.44 27.33 3.41
C GLU A 632 37.28 26.30 2.30
N ALA A 633 36.90 26.74 1.10
CA ALA A 633 36.58 25.77 0.05
C ALA A 633 36.83 26.30 -1.35
N ILE A 634 37.31 25.40 -2.23
CA ILE A 634 37.34 25.61 -3.67
C ILE A 634 36.20 24.77 -4.23
N LEU A 635 35.11 25.45 -4.66
CA LEU A 635 33.84 24.85 -5.03
C LEU A 635 33.47 24.95 -6.51
N SER A 636 34.33 25.59 -7.32
CA SER A 636 34.17 25.70 -8.77
C SER A 636 35.24 24.91 -9.49
N GLY A 637 34.85 23.87 -10.18
CA GLY A 637 35.74 23.11 -11.08
C GLY A 637 36.26 23.98 -12.23
N THR A 638 35.40 24.83 -12.78
CA THR A 638 35.75 25.77 -13.88
C THR A 638 36.84 26.73 -13.45
N LEU A 639 36.65 27.41 -12.33
CA LEU A 639 37.65 28.41 -11.85
C LEU A 639 38.95 27.71 -11.41
N ASN A 640 38.86 26.53 -10.80
CA ASN A 640 40.05 25.78 -10.45
C ASN A 640 40.83 25.35 -11.70
N PHE A 641 40.16 24.91 -12.75
CA PHE A 641 40.75 24.59 -14.03
C PHE A 641 41.45 25.82 -14.62
N ILE A 642 40.77 26.98 -14.72
CA ILE A 642 41.34 28.22 -15.25
C ILE A 642 42.65 28.58 -14.53
N PHE A 643 42.67 28.58 -13.19
CA PHE A 643 43.84 28.94 -12.39
C PHE A 643 44.92 27.84 -12.30
N ASN A 644 44.65 26.64 -12.77
CA ASN A 644 45.66 25.61 -12.97
C ASN A 644 46.32 25.70 -14.36
N GLU A 645 45.57 26.14 -15.37
CA GLU A 645 46.06 26.23 -16.76
C GLU A 645 46.83 27.52 -17.10
N ILE A 646 46.65 28.59 -16.29
CA ILE A 646 47.31 29.85 -16.53
C ILE A 646 48.84 29.72 -16.38
N ALA A 647 49.57 30.02 -17.43
CA ALA A 647 51.02 29.86 -17.50
C ALA A 647 51.62 30.98 -18.35
N ALA A 648 52.94 31.10 -18.42
CA ALA A 648 53.65 32.12 -19.19
C ALA A 648 53.30 32.16 -20.69
N ASP A 649 53.01 31.00 -21.23
CA ASP A 649 52.60 30.78 -22.63
C ASP A 649 51.09 30.61 -22.82
N VAL A 650 50.31 30.63 -21.73
CA VAL A 650 48.86 30.50 -21.75
C VAL A 650 48.22 31.67 -20.97
N PRO A 651 47.86 32.76 -21.62
CA PRO A 651 47.27 33.90 -20.97
C PRO A 651 45.87 33.63 -20.41
N PHE A 652 45.43 34.50 -19.50
CA PHE A 652 44.15 34.35 -18.80
C PHE A 652 42.96 34.17 -19.76
N SER A 653 42.88 35.04 -20.79
CA SER A 653 41.81 34.96 -21.80
C SER A 653 41.77 33.62 -22.54
N GLU A 654 42.94 33.05 -22.81
CA GLU A 654 43.06 31.74 -23.46
C GLU A 654 42.68 30.61 -22.53
N THR A 655 43.00 30.70 -21.21
CA THR A 655 42.54 29.67 -20.26
C THR A 655 41.02 29.66 -20.12
N VAL A 656 40.37 30.82 -20.14
CA VAL A 656 38.90 30.91 -20.15
C VAL A 656 38.32 30.30 -21.43
N ARG A 657 38.96 30.49 -22.60
CA ARG A 657 38.55 29.90 -23.86
C ARG A 657 38.66 28.38 -23.82
N ARG A 658 39.81 27.85 -23.35
CA ARG A 658 40.03 26.41 -23.18
C ARG A 658 39.00 25.77 -22.23
N ALA A 659 38.68 26.48 -21.13
CA ALA A 659 37.63 25.99 -20.22
C ALA A 659 36.26 25.80 -20.92
N LYS A 660 35.90 26.72 -21.82
CA LYS A 660 34.70 26.62 -22.64
C LYS A 660 34.79 25.47 -23.67
N GLU A 661 35.87 25.38 -24.42
CA GLU A 661 36.10 24.37 -25.45
C GLU A 661 36.10 22.95 -24.86
N GLN A 662 36.70 22.78 -23.70
CA GLN A 662 36.73 21.51 -22.95
C GLN A 662 35.49 21.24 -22.13
N ARG A 663 34.48 22.11 -22.21
CA ARG A 663 33.19 21.98 -21.51
C ARG A 663 33.31 22.01 -19.98
N TYR A 664 34.32 22.68 -19.45
CA TYR A 664 34.39 22.95 -18.01
C TYR A 664 33.57 24.18 -17.62
N SER A 665 33.34 25.15 -18.53
CA SER A 665 32.52 26.31 -18.26
C SER A 665 31.13 26.21 -18.92
N GLU A 666 30.20 27.01 -18.37
CA GLU A 666 28.91 27.28 -18.98
C GLU A 666 29.06 27.86 -20.38
N PRO A 667 28.03 27.80 -21.25
CA PRO A 667 28.06 28.41 -22.58
C PRO A 667 28.41 29.89 -22.54
N ASP A 668 28.02 30.61 -21.48
CA ASP A 668 28.47 31.97 -21.14
C ASP A 668 29.39 31.89 -19.92
N PRO A 669 30.73 32.04 -20.10
CA PRO A 669 31.70 31.94 -19.02
C PRO A 669 31.53 33.00 -17.92
N ARG A 670 30.82 34.10 -18.21
CA ARG A 670 30.53 35.14 -17.21
C ARG A 670 29.78 34.59 -16.03
N ILE A 671 28.93 33.57 -16.23
CA ILE A 671 28.20 32.89 -15.16
C ILE A 671 29.19 32.30 -14.15
N ASP A 672 30.21 31.57 -14.63
CA ASP A 672 31.25 31.00 -13.76
C ASP A 672 32.12 32.05 -13.11
N LEU A 673 32.57 33.03 -13.93
CA LEU A 673 33.46 34.12 -13.47
C LEU A 673 32.80 35.03 -12.45
N SER A 674 31.49 35.17 -12.45
CA SER A 674 30.70 35.92 -11.44
C SER A 674 30.73 35.29 -10.04
N GLY A 675 31.19 34.04 -9.93
CA GLY A 675 31.19 33.31 -8.67
C GLY A 675 29.81 32.96 -8.10
N THR A 676 28.72 33.17 -8.84
CA THR A 676 27.35 32.99 -8.35
C THR A 676 27.09 31.53 -7.88
N ASP A 677 27.59 30.53 -8.57
CA ASP A 677 27.43 29.12 -8.14
C ASP A 677 28.23 28.83 -6.86
N VAL A 678 29.43 29.43 -6.73
CA VAL A 678 30.28 29.33 -5.51
C VAL A 678 29.56 29.98 -4.32
N ILE A 679 28.95 31.15 -4.53
CA ILE A 679 28.18 31.85 -3.49
C ILE A 679 26.99 30.98 -3.02
N ARG A 680 26.23 30.42 -3.94
CA ARG A 680 25.11 29.51 -3.59
C ARG A 680 25.58 28.30 -2.76
N LYS A 681 26.71 27.71 -3.15
CA LYS A 681 27.28 26.57 -2.41
C LYS A 681 27.77 27.01 -1.02
N LEU A 682 28.44 28.16 -0.91
CA LEU A 682 28.88 28.69 0.39
C LEU A 682 27.68 28.96 1.32
N VAL A 683 26.61 29.58 0.79
CA VAL A 683 25.36 29.81 1.56
C VAL A 683 24.80 28.51 2.10
N ILE A 684 24.73 27.44 1.27
CA ILE A 684 24.27 26.13 1.73
C ILE A 684 25.14 25.60 2.87
N LEU A 685 26.46 25.58 2.72
CA LEU A 685 27.36 25.08 3.76
C LEU A 685 27.27 25.89 5.06
N THR A 686 27.20 27.23 4.95
CA THR A 686 27.05 28.13 6.11
C THR A 686 25.74 27.86 6.86
N ARG A 687 24.65 27.64 6.14
CA ARG A 687 23.36 27.28 6.73
C ARG A 687 23.39 25.91 7.44
N GLU A 688 24.05 24.94 6.85
CA GLU A 688 24.24 23.61 7.45
C GLU A 688 25.13 23.66 8.71
N ALA A 689 26.07 24.61 8.75
CA ALA A 689 26.87 24.90 9.94
C ALA A 689 26.09 25.66 11.05
N GLY A 690 24.80 25.97 10.81
CA GLY A 690 23.90 26.59 11.79
C GLY A 690 23.81 28.12 11.74
N TYR A 691 24.40 28.77 10.75
CA TYR A 691 24.39 30.22 10.62
C TYR A 691 23.33 30.72 9.64
N LYS A 692 22.65 31.82 10.00
CA LYS A 692 21.64 32.46 9.12
C LYS A 692 22.38 33.36 8.11
N VAL A 693 22.32 33.05 6.84
CA VAL A 693 22.97 33.78 5.76
C VAL A 693 22.08 33.84 4.51
N GLU A 694 22.13 34.97 3.82
CA GLU A 694 21.54 35.16 2.49
C GLU A 694 22.65 35.31 1.43
N GLN A 695 22.31 35.11 0.15
CA GLN A 695 23.29 35.28 -0.94
C GLN A 695 23.82 36.73 -1.00
N ALA A 696 23.01 37.67 -0.59
CA ALA A 696 23.38 39.09 -0.56
C ALA A 696 24.39 39.44 0.54
N ASP A 697 24.49 38.60 1.59
CA ASP A 697 25.41 38.84 2.73
C ASP A 697 26.85 38.35 2.42
N VAL A 698 27.06 37.70 1.30
CA VAL A 698 28.37 37.18 0.91
C VAL A 698 29.17 38.29 0.24
N GLU A 699 30.29 38.69 0.85
CA GLU A 699 31.21 39.65 0.27
C GLU A 699 31.85 39.10 -1.00
N LYS A 700 31.79 39.84 -2.09
CA LYS A 700 32.29 39.45 -3.40
C LYS A 700 33.57 40.20 -3.74
N HIS A 701 34.68 39.49 -3.77
CA HIS A 701 35.97 40.05 -4.24
C HIS A 701 36.34 39.38 -5.56
N LEU A 702 35.67 39.84 -6.63
CA LEU A 702 35.85 39.27 -7.97
C LEU A 702 37.18 39.73 -8.55
N PHE A 703 37.77 38.88 -9.37
CA PHE A 703 39.04 39.11 -10.06
C PHE A 703 38.85 39.65 -11.49
N VAL A 704 37.64 39.70 -11.98
CA VAL A 704 37.20 40.31 -13.23
C VAL A 704 36.35 41.51 -12.87
N PRO A 705 36.67 42.73 -13.40
CA PRO A 705 35.89 43.92 -13.09
C PRO A 705 34.44 43.84 -13.58
N ASP A 706 33.52 44.48 -12.86
CA ASP A 706 32.07 44.45 -13.13
C ASP A 706 31.71 44.82 -14.57
N SER A 707 32.49 45.76 -15.18
CA SER A 707 32.27 46.17 -16.55
C SER A 707 32.43 45.10 -17.64
N TYR A 708 33.00 43.92 -17.28
CA TYR A 708 33.13 42.76 -18.19
C TYR A 708 31.88 41.88 -18.20
N PHE A 709 31.02 42.02 -17.21
CA PHE A 709 29.74 41.30 -17.12
C PHE A 709 28.60 41.99 -17.88
N GLU A 710 28.82 43.20 -18.36
CA GLU A 710 27.84 43.97 -19.13
C GLU A 710 28.00 43.70 -20.65
N GLY A 711 26.93 43.98 -21.42
CA GLY A 711 26.90 43.79 -22.87
C GLY A 711 26.74 42.39 -23.37
N SER A 712 26.99 42.15 -24.65
CA SER A 712 26.87 40.82 -25.26
C SER A 712 28.04 39.90 -24.92
N ILE A 713 27.87 38.61 -25.14
CA ILE A 713 28.94 37.62 -24.95
C ILE A 713 30.10 37.85 -25.93
N ASP A 714 29.81 38.38 -27.12
CA ASP A 714 30.84 38.73 -28.11
C ASP A 714 31.66 39.92 -27.65
N ASP A 715 31.07 40.91 -26.99
CA ASP A 715 31.78 42.04 -26.40
C ASP A 715 32.68 41.57 -25.25
N PHE A 716 32.22 40.65 -24.44
CA PHE A 716 33.03 40.01 -23.40
C PHE A 716 34.29 39.37 -24.00
N TRP A 717 34.16 38.54 -25.06
CA TRP A 717 35.30 37.87 -25.68
C TRP A 717 36.27 38.82 -26.31
N LYS A 718 35.84 39.95 -26.85
CA LYS A 718 36.73 40.99 -27.41
C LYS A 718 37.50 41.71 -26.31
N LYS A 719 36.87 41.93 -25.16
CA LYS A 719 37.42 42.73 -24.06
C LYS A 719 38.34 41.90 -23.14
N LEU A 720 38.06 40.58 -23.00
CA LEU A 720 38.76 39.70 -22.07
C LEU A 720 40.28 39.73 -22.18
N PRO A 721 40.94 39.79 -23.40
CA PRO A 721 42.40 39.91 -23.53
C PRO A 721 43.03 41.15 -22.90
N GLU A 722 42.27 42.21 -22.62
CA GLU A 722 42.79 43.40 -21.92
C GLU A 722 43.28 43.08 -20.50
N LEU A 723 42.80 41.96 -19.90
CA LEU A 723 43.24 41.53 -18.58
C LEU A 723 44.52 40.69 -18.59
N ASP A 724 44.97 40.23 -19.73
CA ASP A 724 46.10 39.27 -19.83
C ASP A 724 47.40 39.81 -19.26
N ALA A 725 47.69 41.06 -19.52
CA ALA A 725 48.95 41.73 -19.05
C ALA A 725 49.00 41.92 -17.53
N ASP A 726 47.85 42.23 -16.89
CA ASP A 726 47.76 42.34 -15.45
C ASP A 726 47.89 40.94 -14.80
N PHE A 727 47.17 39.95 -15.34
CA PHE A 727 47.25 38.58 -14.83
C PHE A 727 48.66 37.99 -14.98
N GLU A 728 49.39 38.26 -16.08
CA GLU A 728 50.77 37.78 -16.25
C GLU A 728 51.72 38.43 -15.25
N THR A 729 51.64 39.76 -15.07
CA THR A 729 52.44 40.45 -14.07
C THR A 729 52.23 39.88 -12.66
N ARG A 730 50.99 39.65 -12.28
CA ARG A 730 50.65 39.08 -10.97
C ARG A 730 51.09 37.61 -10.87
N ARG A 731 50.97 36.81 -11.94
CA ARG A 731 51.39 35.43 -12.01
C ARG A 731 52.90 35.28 -11.77
N GLN A 732 53.73 36.13 -12.43
CA GLN A 732 55.21 36.17 -12.24
C GLN A 732 55.56 36.40 -10.76
N LYS A 733 54.89 37.37 -10.12
CA LYS A 733 55.07 37.62 -8.69
C LYS A 733 54.76 36.41 -7.84
N LEU A 734 53.66 35.75 -8.09
CA LEU A 734 53.25 34.57 -7.33
C LEU A 734 54.24 33.42 -7.50
N GLU A 735 54.73 33.19 -8.71
CA GLU A 735 55.73 32.18 -9.00
C GLU A 735 57.06 32.44 -8.24
N ALA A 736 57.48 33.71 -8.21
CA ALA A 736 58.65 34.12 -7.43
C ALA A 736 58.47 33.91 -5.93
N GLU A 737 57.26 34.03 -5.40
CA GLU A 737 56.90 33.81 -4.01
C GLU A 737 56.50 32.36 -3.70
N ASN A 738 56.53 31.45 -4.68
CA ASN A 738 56.10 30.07 -4.56
C ASN A 738 54.63 29.93 -4.11
N LYS A 739 53.73 30.75 -4.70
CA LYS A 739 52.32 30.83 -4.46
C LYS A 739 51.52 30.46 -5.70
N ARG A 740 50.26 30.10 -5.52
CA ARG A 740 49.29 29.86 -6.61
C ARG A 740 47.97 30.59 -6.33
N TRP A 741 47.24 30.94 -7.37
CA TRP A 741 45.88 31.46 -7.26
C TRP A 741 44.90 30.36 -7.03
N ARG A 742 43.98 30.62 -6.11
CA ARG A 742 42.76 29.80 -5.88
C ARG A 742 41.57 30.71 -5.61
N PHE A 743 40.44 30.40 -6.25
CA PHE A 743 39.20 31.11 -5.95
C PHE A 743 38.53 30.42 -4.76
N VAL A 744 38.57 31.05 -3.62
CA VAL A 744 38.22 30.47 -2.33
C VAL A 744 36.96 31.09 -1.80
N ALA A 745 36.00 30.22 -1.43
CA ALA A 745 34.84 30.54 -0.60
C ALA A 745 35.22 30.41 0.88
N THR A 746 34.93 31.40 1.67
CA THR A 746 35.29 31.41 3.10
C THR A 746 34.05 31.76 3.94
N MET A 747 33.79 31.00 4.98
CA MET A 747 32.97 31.37 6.13
C MET A 747 33.85 31.33 7.38
N GLU A 748 33.79 32.33 8.21
CA GLU A 748 34.62 32.41 9.43
C GLU A 748 33.76 33.01 10.56
N ALA A 749 33.58 32.24 11.65
CA ALA A 749 32.89 32.70 12.85
C ALA A 749 33.78 33.66 13.65
N ASP A 750 33.17 34.66 14.29
CA ASP A 750 33.88 35.53 15.21
C ASP A 750 34.24 34.73 16.49
N GLU A 751 35.50 34.74 16.90
CA GLU A 751 35.94 34.03 18.10
C GLU A 751 35.30 34.60 19.39
N ASN A 752 34.92 35.87 19.39
CA ASN A 752 34.38 36.60 20.56
C ASN A 752 32.85 36.63 20.57
N ASP A 753 32.23 36.48 19.43
CA ASP A 753 30.78 36.43 19.28
C ASP A 753 30.33 35.25 18.41
N PRO A 754 29.99 34.10 19.02
CA PRO A 754 29.59 32.90 18.27
C PRO A 754 28.39 33.09 17.35
N SER A 755 27.63 34.16 17.47
CA SER A 755 26.50 34.48 16.58
C SER A 755 26.92 35.32 15.37
N SER A 756 28.13 35.90 15.40
CA SER A 756 28.72 36.74 14.33
C SER A 756 29.62 35.88 13.46
N PHE A 757 29.56 36.12 12.16
CA PHE A 757 30.42 35.45 11.18
C PHE A 757 30.57 36.31 9.93
N LYS A 758 31.59 36.00 9.14
CA LYS A 758 31.84 36.63 7.84
C LYS A 758 31.82 35.62 6.75
N THR A 759 31.28 35.97 5.62
CA THR A 759 31.29 35.15 4.41
C THR A 759 31.84 35.92 3.23
N SER A 760 32.75 35.32 2.48
CA SER A 760 33.33 35.95 1.29
C SER A 760 33.74 34.94 0.22
N VAL A 761 33.78 35.43 -1.02
CA VAL A 761 34.40 34.69 -2.13
C VAL A 761 35.49 35.59 -2.73
N ALA A 762 36.70 35.05 -2.86
CA ALA A 762 37.85 35.83 -3.31
C ALA A 762 38.88 34.97 -4.06
N LEU A 763 39.59 35.61 -4.97
CA LEU A 763 40.83 35.05 -5.55
C LEU A 763 41.98 35.26 -4.54
N LYS A 764 42.39 34.15 -3.89
CA LYS A 764 43.46 34.16 -2.87
C LYS A 764 44.79 33.66 -3.43
N GLU A 765 45.88 34.21 -2.87
CA GLU A 765 47.21 33.74 -3.09
C GLU A 765 47.59 32.69 -2.07
N VAL A 766 47.73 31.45 -2.53
CA VAL A 766 47.91 30.28 -1.65
C VAL A 766 49.39 29.88 -1.66
N PRO A 767 50.08 29.87 -0.51
CA PRO A 767 51.50 29.53 -0.40
C PRO A 767 51.72 28.01 -0.52
N TYR A 768 52.94 27.64 -0.88
CA TYR A 768 53.39 26.26 -0.86
C TYR A 768 53.21 25.66 0.54
N GLY A 769 52.74 24.42 0.58
CA GLY A 769 52.40 23.73 1.86
C GLY A 769 50.96 23.92 2.33
N HIS A 770 50.18 24.83 1.80
CA HIS A 770 48.76 24.93 2.07
C HIS A 770 48.00 23.83 1.31
N PRO A 771 46.98 23.19 1.92
CA PRO A 771 46.22 22.09 1.29
C PRO A 771 45.70 22.42 -0.12
N PHE A 772 45.37 23.69 -0.40
CA PHE A 772 44.84 24.13 -1.68
C PHE A 772 45.89 24.31 -2.77
N TYR A 773 47.16 24.39 -2.40
CA TYR A 773 48.23 24.66 -3.38
C TYR A 773 48.34 23.58 -4.44
N GLY A 774 48.27 22.31 -4.04
CA GLY A 774 48.39 21.13 -4.90
C GLY A 774 47.10 20.68 -5.57
N LEU A 775 45.98 21.43 -5.46
CA LEU A 775 44.70 21.01 -6.06
C LEU A 775 44.75 21.09 -7.59
N GLU A 776 44.68 19.93 -8.25
CA GLU A 776 44.79 19.80 -9.70
C GLU A 776 43.43 19.70 -10.40
N GLY A 777 43.38 20.01 -11.68
CA GLY A 777 42.25 19.85 -12.57
C GLY A 777 41.02 20.63 -12.11
N SER A 778 39.84 20.01 -12.18
CA SER A 778 38.54 20.57 -11.79
C SER A 778 38.04 20.05 -10.42
N ASN A 779 38.94 19.55 -9.58
CA ASN A 779 38.57 19.01 -8.26
C ASN A 779 38.09 20.09 -7.30
N ASN A 780 37.22 19.68 -6.37
CA ASN A 780 36.81 20.50 -5.24
C ASN A 780 37.56 20.05 -3.97
N ILE A 781 37.74 21.00 -3.06
CA ILE A 781 38.34 20.78 -1.76
C ILE A 781 37.63 21.65 -0.73
N VAL A 782 37.32 21.06 0.43
CA VAL A 782 36.70 21.75 1.56
C VAL A 782 37.54 21.48 2.80
N LEU A 783 37.92 22.54 3.50
CA LEU A 783 38.63 22.52 4.76
C LEU A 783 37.67 23.01 5.85
N LEU A 784 37.39 22.15 6.83
CA LEU A 784 36.51 22.43 7.95
C LEU A 784 37.34 22.58 9.22
N THR A 785 37.37 23.79 9.80
CA THR A 785 37.91 24.04 11.12
C THR A 785 36.75 24.05 12.12
N THR A 786 36.84 23.21 13.14
CA THR A 786 35.78 23.09 14.17
C THR A 786 36.39 23.26 15.55
N GLU A 787 35.58 23.27 16.59
CA GLU A 787 36.10 23.27 17.97
C GLU A 787 36.95 22.03 18.25
N ARG A 788 36.57 20.86 17.72
CA ARG A 788 37.32 19.58 17.88
C ARG A 788 38.52 19.48 16.96
N TYR A 789 38.42 20.01 15.74
CA TYR A 789 39.43 19.94 14.70
C TYR A 789 40.03 21.35 14.43
N LYS A 790 40.51 22.02 15.50
CA LYS A 790 41.05 23.38 15.40
C LYS A 790 42.50 23.37 14.92
N GLU A 791 43.33 22.51 15.48
CA GLU A 791 44.75 22.41 15.12
C GLU A 791 44.97 21.62 13.85
N TYR A 792 44.16 20.60 13.59
CA TYR A 792 44.18 19.76 12.39
C TYR A 792 42.82 19.78 11.73
N PRO A 793 42.53 20.79 10.89
CA PRO A 793 41.25 20.90 10.18
C PRO A 793 40.95 19.69 9.33
N MET A 794 39.66 19.31 9.28
CA MET A 794 39.22 18.21 8.44
C MET A 794 39.20 18.59 6.99
N LEU A 795 39.75 17.73 6.12
CA LEU A 795 39.85 17.97 4.69
C LEU A 795 39.06 16.96 3.90
N ILE A 796 38.19 17.45 3.01
CA ILE A 796 37.41 16.64 2.06
C ILE A 796 37.77 17.09 0.65
N GLN A 797 38.31 16.17 -0.19
CA GLN A 797 38.76 16.45 -1.52
C GLN A 797 38.32 15.40 -2.54
N GLY A 798 37.99 15.81 -3.75
CA GLY A 798 37.69 14.89 -4.86
C GLY A 798 36.99 15.59 -6.02
N TYR A 799 36.38 14.81 -6.92
CA TYR A 799 35.66 15.35 -8.05
C TYR A 799 34.47 16.20 -7.60
N GLY A 800 34.46 17.46 -7.95
CA GLY A 800 33.38 18.41 -7.60
C GLY A 800 32.29 18.56 -8.65
N ALA A 801 32.41 17.83 -9.77
CA ALA A 801 31.47 17.82 -10.88
C ALA A 801 31.56 16.49 -11.63
N GLY A 802 30.57 16.21 -12.47
CA GLY A 802 30.51 15.03 -13.32
C GLY A 802 29.19 14.30 -13.13
N ALA A 803 28.56 13.92 -14.24
CA ALA A 803 27.23 13.29 -14.25
C ALA A 803 27.17 12.01 -13.39
N ALA A 804 28.13 11.11 -13.58
CA ALA A 804 28.17 9.84 -12.87
C ALA A 804 28.38 10.01 -11.36
N VAL A 805 29.25 10.94 -10.96
CA VAL A 805 29.54 11.23 -9.54
C VAL A 805 28.36 11.93 -8.87
N THR A 806 27.71 12.87 -9.56
CA THR A 806 26.51 13.54 -9.04
C THR A 806 25.35 12.54 -8.92
N ALA A 807 25.14 11.70 -9.93
CA ALA A 807 24.12 10.64 -9.88
C ALA A 807 24.38 9.66 -8.72
N ALA A 808 25.64 9.29 -8.49
CA ALA A 808 26.01 8.44 -7.35
C ALA A 808 25.73 9.11 -5.99
N GLY A 809 25.92 10.43 -5.88
CA GLY A 809 25.57 11.19 -4.69
C GLY A 809 24.06 11.27 -4.47
N VAL A 810 23.27 11.45 -5.53
CA VAL A 810 21.79 11.36 -5.46
C VAL A 810 21.37 9.96 -5.04
N PHE A 811 21.98 8.92 -5.61
CA PHE A 811 21.74 7.52 -5.25
C PHE A 811 22.06 7.26 -3.77
N ALA A 812 23.18 7.79 -3.27
CA ALA A 812 23.55 7.68 -1.85
C ALA A 812 22.51 8.34 -0.92
N ASN A 813 21.95 9.49 -1.32
CA ASN A 813 20.85 10.14 -0.59
C ASN A 813 19.58 9.26 -0.58
N ILE A 814 19.23 8.62 -1.69
CA ILE A 814 18.11 7.66 -1.75
C ILE A 814 18.39 6.48 -0.81
N MET A 815 19.62 5.95 -0.82
CA MET A 815 20.02 4.84 0.06
C MET A 815 20.00 5.22 1.54
N SER A 816 20.33 6.47 1.90
CA SER A 816 20.24 6.94 3.29
C SER A 816 18.80 6.94 3.81
N ILE A 817 17.82 7.20 2.95
CA ILE A 817 16.38 7.10 3.27
C ILE A 817 15.97 5.63 3.44
N ALA A 818 16.52 4.73 2.64
CA ALA A 818 16.23 3.30 2.73
C ALA A 818 16.70 2.65 4.04
N ASN A 819 17.77 3.13 4.62
CA ASN A 819 18.43 2.53 5.80
C ASN A 819 17.82 2.93 7.15
N ILE A 820 16.72 3.70 7.17
CA ILE A 820 16.08 4.18 8.40
C ILE A 820 14.87 3.34 8.80
#